data_637a0a4e0e9bd14b8fcff66aab83ba51
#
_entry.id   637a0a4e0e9bd14b8fcff66aab83ba51
#
_cell.length_a   1.000
_cell.length_b   1.000
_cell.length_c   1.000
_cell.angle_alpha   90.00
_cell.angle_beta   90.00
_cell.angle_gamma   90.00
#
_symmetry.space_group_name_H-M   'P 1'
#
loop_
_entity.id
_entity.type
_entity.pdbx_description
1 polymer ?
#
loop_
_entity_poly.entity_id
_entity_poly.type
_entity_poly.pdbx_seq_one_letter_code
_entity_poly.pdbx_strand_id
1 'polypeptide(L)'
;MTDGLLDIAKKLNAPLLATNDSHYVRAEDAGSQDAMLCINSGSTLDEPGRFKFDGTGYYLKSAEEMRELFKDIPEACDNTLEIAERCNVMFDDHEDGAFMPQFDCPEGWDETSLFLRKVEEGLEQRYDGHPPIEVLKQADYECGVICQMQFCGYFLVVADYINWAKSHGVMVGPGRGSAAGAMVAYAMGITELDPIKHGLIFERFLNPERVSLPDIDVDFDPDGRGRVLDYVGDKYGRDKVAQCVIYGTIKTKQALKDSARIMGYEFSMGERITKALPPAQTGGKDIPLHDIFEPSSKRYAEAREFRELYDSDPDVKRVTDEAMGIEGLIRQTGVHACATIMGSEPISNTSPLLERTDGTVTTTLEYHTCETLGLVKMDFLGLSNLTVIRDTLNNIEANGKTRIDHTKIPLDDRATYDLLSRGDTLGVFQLDSDGMRSLLKTLKPNNFNDISALIALYRPGPMDMDSHTNYAKRKNGLQKITPIHPEVAEPLKEVLDETYGLIVYQEQVQSAARILAGYSLGKADVLRRAMGKKKPEVLAKEKVPFFAGMKEHGYSQEAAQAVWDILVPFSGYAFNKAHSAAYGLISYWTAYLKTHYPVEFMAALLQGASTNKDKTALYLGEARRMGIQVLSPDVNESVYEYSAVGDVVRFGLGAIRNVGKAAVDAIVKERENDHGKYVNFPDFIRRVPMEALNRRLVESLIKAGAFDSIDPNRRALFTIHEAAINSVVGLKRKQAEGQFDLFSDLEDAGEDDAGMGDAMVNVPDVEEWDKKTKLNFEREMLGLYVSDHPLSGMQSILVSLREMSIAHLIDRAANMPDGQQVTVAGLITNVDRRMSKKGNPWAIVTIEDLESSIQCMFFGKVYETAAPELAVDTVVQIRGQVEKRDETVSMRATEFNVPTLEAQDEKPVTIMLPPIALDQSHVQQLGQILSNHPGPCEVKLALMDDKGNAKVLTFGDRFRVRRDTSLFAEIKILFGPSSLPLG
;
A
#
# COMPACT_ATOMS: atom_id res chain seq x y z
N MET A 1 23.61 -15.10 -51.73
CA MET A 1 23.62 -13.80 -51.06
C MET A 1 25.02 -13.20 -51.08
N THR A 2 26.04 -13.96 -50.64
CA THR A 2 27.43 -13.49 -50.60
C THR A 2 27.97 -12.98 -51.95
N ASP A 3 27.78 -13.74 -53.05
CA ASP A 3 28.23 -13.34 -54.39
C ASP A 3 27.61 -12.03 -54.85
N GLY A 4 26.33 -11.78 -54.55
CA GLY A 4 25.64 -10.54 -54.83
C GLY A 4 26.21 -9.35 -54.05
N LEU A 5 26.59 -9.56 -52.79
CA LEU A 5 27.24 -8.52 -51.97
C LEU A 5 28.63 -8.20 -52.48
N LEU A 6 29.39 -9.20 -52.87
CA LEU A 6 30.73 -9.01 -53.53
C LEU A 6 30.63 -8.20 -54.81
N ASP A 7 29.67 -8.49 -55.68
CA ASP A 7 29.39 -7.76 -56.87
C ASP A 7 28.99 -6.29 -56.61
N ILE A 8 28.18 -6.07 -55.63
CA ILE A 8 27.77 -4.70 -55.23
C ILE A 8 28.95 -3.92 -54.65
N ALA A 9 29.70 -4.51 -53.72
CA ALA A 9 30.90 -3.90 -53.13
C ALA A 9 31.91 -3.49 -54.21
N LYS A 10 32.15 -4.38 -55.18
CA LYS A 10 33.02 -4.10 -56.32
C LYS A 10 32.50 -2.96 -57.17
N LYS A 11 31.19 -2.89 -57.45
CA LYS A 11 30.58 -1.80 -58.25
C LYS A 11 30.62 -0.45 -57.50
N LEU A 12 30.50 -0.48 -56.21
CA LEU A 12 30.51 0.75 -55.38
C LEU A 12 31.90 1.11 -54.89
N ASN A 13 32.94 0.29 -55.20
CA ASN A 13 34.27 0.40 -54.63
C ASN A 13 34.25 0.53 -53.11
N ALA A 14 33.36 -0.23 -52.43
CA ALA A 14 33.21 -0.23 -51.00
C ALA A 14 34.04 -1.37 -50.38
N PRO A 15 34.85 -1.15 -49.34
CA PRO A 15 35.56 -2.20 -48.63
C PRO A 15 34.55 -3.15 -47.93
N LEU A 16 34.93 -4.41 -47.90
CA LEU A 16 34.14 -5.46 -47.22
C LEU A 16 34.52 -5.52 -45.75
N LEU A 17 33.51 -5.86 -44.90
CA LEU A 17 33.70 -6.04 -43.47
C LEU A 17 33.09 -7.38 -43.05
N ALA A 18 33.87 -8.20 -42.35
CA ALA A 18 33.37 -9.42 -41.76
C ALA A 18 32.57 -9.14 -40.47
N THR A 19 31.38 -9.70 -40.37
CA THR A 19 30.50 -9.58 -39.16
C THR A 19 30.13 -10.94 -38.66
N ASN A 20 29.94 -11.09 -37.35
CA ASN A 20 29.71 -12.39 -36.71
C ASN A 20 28.21 -12.71 -36.46
N ASP A 21 27.32 -11.72 -36.40
CA ASP A 21 25.91 -11.89 -36.04
C ASP A 21 25.76 -12.65 -34.70
N SER A 22 26.48 -12.19 -33.66
CA SER A 22 26.48 -12.83 -32.35
C SER A 22 25.21 -12.51 -31.57
N HIS A 23 24.50 -13.53 -31.07
CA HIS A 23 23.30 -13.43 -30.23
C HIS A 23 23.52 -13.97 -28.82
N TYR A 24 24.60 -14.73 -28.62
CA TYR A 24 25.03 -15.26 -27.31
C TYR A 24 26.55 -15.38 -27.26
N VAL A 25 27.11 -15.58 -26.07
CA VAL A 25 28.56 -15.48 -25.87
C VAL A 25 29.26 -16.77 -26.28
N ARG A 26 28.79 -17.95 -25.85
CA ARG A 26 29.44 -19.25 -26.04
C ARG A 26 28.57 -20.19 -26.86
N ALA A 27 29.15 -21.13 -27.55
CA ALA A 27 28.43 -22.11 -28.36
C ALA A 27 27.41 -22.94 -27.59
N GLU A 28 27.69 -23.24 -26.30
CA GLU A 28 26.79 -23.95 -25.39
C GLU A 28 25.56 -23.13 -24.98
N ASP A 29 25.58 -21.81 -25.12
CA ASP A 29 24.47 -20.91 -24.76
C ASP A 29 23.31 -20.94 -25.78
N ALA A 30 23.46 -21.69 -26.89
CA ALA A 30 22.43 -21.77 -27.95
C ALA A 30 21.08 -22.26 -27.42
N GLY A 31 21.06 -23.19 -26.46
CA GLY A 31 19.84 -23.65 -25.78
C GLY A 31 19.19 -22.57 -24.97
N SER A 32 19.95 -21.82 -24.17
CA SER A 32 19.47 -20.72 -23.38
C SER A 32 18.88 -19.59 -24.24
N GLN A 33 19.50 -19.30 -25.40
CA GLN A 33 18.96 -18.36 -26.37
C GLN A 33 17.61 -18.81 -26.93
N ASP A 34 17.46 -20.10 -27.26
CA ASP A 34 16.20 -20.67 -27.77
C ASP A 34 15.11 -20.63 -26.70
N ALA A 35 15.47 -20.90 -25.42
CA ALA A 35 14.58 -20.73 -24.27
C ALA A 35 14.12 -19.27 -24.13
N MET A 36 15.03 -18.30 -24.27
CA MET A 36 14.68 -16.87 -24.19
C MET A 36 13.74 -16.43 -25.31
N LEU A 37 13.91 -16.95 -26.54
CA LEU A 37 12.98 -16.70 -27.63
C LEU A 37 11.58 -17.23 -27.32
N CYS A 38 11.45 -18.42 -26.72
CA CYS A 38 10.18 -18.98 -26.27
C CYS A 38 9.54 -18.18 -25.13
N ILE A 39 10.35 -17.68 -24.18
CA ILE A 39 9.86 -16.83 -23.09
C ILE A 39 9.28 -15.54 -23.64
N ASN A 40 9.94 -14.89 -24.58
CA ASN A 40 9.55 -13.62 -25.17
C ASN A 40 8.30 -13.74 -26.08
N SER A 41 8.22 -14.82 -26.87
CA SER A 41 7.08 -15.06 -27.77
C SER A 41 5.87 -15.71 -27.10
N GLY A 42 6.03 -16.22 -25.85
CA GLY A 42 4.98 -16.97 -25.16
C GLY A 42 4.87 -18.44 -25.61
N SER A 43 5.74 -18.89 -26.54
CA SER A 43 5.72 -20.22 -27.15
C SER A 43 6.35 -21.30 -26.25
N THR A 44 6.24 -22.58 -26.68
CA THR A 44 6.95 -23.71 -26.11
C THR A 44 8.09 -24.17 -27.02
N LEU A 45 9.09 -24.89 -26.49
CA LEU A 45 10.25 -25.35 -27.26
C LEU A 45 9.86 -26.30 -28.42
N ASP A 46 8.81 -27.09 -28.21
CA ASP A 46 8.32 -28.09 -29.19
C ASP A 46 7.24 -27.55 -30.13
N GLU A 47 6.86 -26.24 -29.99
CA GLU A 47 5.78 -25.67 -30.81
C GLU A 47 6.18 -25.58 -32.29
N PRO A 48 5.37 -26.15 -33.21
CA PRO A 48 5.68 -26.11 -34.64
C PRO A 48 5.54 -24.69 -35.20
N GLY A 49 6.52 -24.30 -36.04
CA GLY A 49 6.47 -23.02 -36.74
C GLY A 49 6.84 -21.78 -35.91
N ARG A 50 7.23 -21.94 -34.64
CA ARG A 50 7.77 -20.83 -33.86
C ARG A 50 9.07 -20.30 -34.47
N PHE A 51 9.41 -19.05 -34.18
CA PHE A 51 10.69 -18.49 -34.56
C PHE A 51 11.83 -19.18 -33.75
N LYS A 52 12.86 -19.60 -34.42
CA LYS A 52 14.13 -20.11 -33.87
C LYS A 52 15.28 -19.87 -34.85
N PHE A 53 16.48 -19.81 -34.32
CA PHE A 53 17.68 -19.70 -35.16
C PHE A 53 17.97 -21.01 -35.85
N ASP A 54 18.45 -20.97 -37.11
CA ASP A 54 18.91 -22.15 -37.87
C ASP A 54 20.37 -22.48 -37.44
N GLY A 55 20.50 -23.50 -36.64
CA GLY A 55 21.81 -23.96 -36.12
C GLY A 55 22.25 -23.23 -34.84
N THR A 56 23.52 -23.47 -34.45
CA THR A 56 24.13 -23.02 -33.19
C THR A 56 25.31 -22.08 -33.41
N GLY A 57 25.46 -21.52 -34.60
CA GLY A 57 26.63 -20.73 -34.99
C GLY A 57 26.61 -19.22 -34.60
N TYR A 58 25.67 -18.80 -33.76
CA TYR A 58 25.47 -17.36 -33.42
C TYR A 58 26.16 -16.93 -32.11
N TYR A 59 27.24 -17.66 -31.75
CA TYR A 59 28.06 -17.27 -30.61
C TYR A 59 29.20 -16.32 -31.02
N LEU A 60 29.84 -15.70 -30.04
CA LEU A 60 30.97 -14.79 -30.24
C LEU A 60 32.21 -15.61 -30.61
N LYS A 61 32.52 -15.70 -31.90
CA LYS A 61 33.60 -16.50 -32.42
C LYS A 61 34.97 -15.85 -32.17
N SER A 62 36.01 -16.69 -32.09
CA SER A 62 37.38 -16.21 -32.02
C SER A 62 37.84 -15.60 -33.37
N ALA A 63 38.96 -14.89 -33.34
CA ALA A 63 39.58 -14.33 -34.54
C ALA A 63 39.97 -15.46 -35.53
N GLU A 64 40.43 -16.60 -35.03
CA GLU A 64 40.81 -17.76 -35.83
C GLU A 64 39.59 -18.40 -36.52
N GLU A 65 38.49 -18.57 -35.79
CA GLU A 65 37.22 -19.08 -36.33
C GLU A 65 36.66 -18.13 -37.40
N MET A 66 36.67 -16.83 -37.13
CA MET A 66 36.22 -15.84 -38.11
C MET A 66 37.09 -15.85 -39.37
N ARG A 67 38.42 -15.91 -39.24
CA ARG A 67 39.33 -16.00 -40.40
C ARG A 67 39.16 -17.30 -41.20
N GLU A 68 38.80 -18.40 -40.55
CA GLU A 68 38.48 -19.65 -41.27
C GLU A 68 37.15 -19.52 -42.04
N LEU A 69 36.14 -18.85 -41.46
CA LEU A 69 34.85 -18.60 -42.12
C LEU A 69 34.98 -17.68 -43.35
N PHE A 70 35.88 -16.70 -43.31
CA PHE A 70 36.07 -15.71 -44.34
C PHE A 70 37.40 -15.93 -45.09
N LYS A 71 37.97 -17.19 -45.14
CA LYS A 71 39.25 -17.50 -45.77
C LYS A 71 39.34 -17.13 -47.23
N ASP A 72 38.16 -17.09 -47.92
CA ASP A 72 38.09 -16.72 -49.34
C ASP A 72 38.04 -15.20 -49.54
N ILE A 73 37.89 -14.43 -48.49
CA ILE A 73 37.77 -12.95 -48.48
C ILE A 73 38.56 -12.41 -47.26
N PRO A 74 39.86 -12.67 -47.12
CA PRO A 74 40.61 -12.34 -45.90
C PRO A 74 40.64 -10.84 -45.61
N GLU A 75 40.58 -9.97 -46.63
CA GLU A 75 40.51 -8.52 -46.48
C GLU A 75 39.27 -8.05 -45.68
N ALA A 76 38.19 -8.81 -45.69
CA ALA A 76 37.01 -8.47 -44.88
C ALA A 76 37.28 -8.55 -43.39
N CYS A 77 38.16 -9.49 -42.97
CA CYS A 77 38.61 -9.58 -41.57
C CYS A 77 39.66 -8.49 -41.27
N ASP A 78 40.58 -8.20 -42.22
CA ASP A 78 41.64 -7.21 -42.03
C ASP A 78 41.00 -5.82 -41.87
N ASN A 79 39.96 -5.51 -42.63
CA ASN A 79 39.24 -4.23 -42.55
C ASN A 79 38.56 -3.98 -41.20
N THR A 80 38.34 -5.02 -40.37
CA THR A 80 37.83 -4.83 -39.00
C THR A 80 38.81 -4.04 -38.14
N LEU A 81 40.11 -4.25 -38.32
CA LEU A 81 41.17 -3.48 -37.64
C LEU A 81 41.19 -2.03 -38.10
N GLU A 82 40.98 -1.74 -39.39
CA GLU A 82 40.88 -0.39 -39.89
C GLU A 82 39.69 0.36 -39.28
N ILE A 83 38.53 -0.31 -39.13
CA ILE A 83 37.36 0.26 -38.43
C ILE A 83 37.69 0.51 -36.97
N ALA A 84 38.35 -0.45 -36.30
CA ALA A 84 38.72 -0.31 -34.88
C ALA A 84 39.68 0.89 -34.66
N GLU A 85 40.66 1.10 -35.57
CA GLU A 85 41.59 2.24 -35.52
C GLU A 85 40.88 3.57 -35.72
N ARG A 86 39.77 3.60 -36.47
CA ARG A 86 38.96 4.82 -36.70
C ARG A 86 38.01 5.12 -35.54
N CYS A 87 37.71 4.17 -34.69
CA CYS A 87 36.81 4.31 -33.54
C CYS A 87 37.62 4.75 -32.31
N ASN A 88 37.49 6.01 -31.92
CA ASN A 88 38.12 6.59 -30.73
C ASN A 88 37.02 7.11 -29.81
N VAL A 89 36.44 6.23 -29.01
CA VAL A 89 35.41 6.63 -28.03
C VAL A 89 35.97 6.37 -26.65
N MET A 90 36.00 7.41 -25.84
CA MET A 90 36.39 7.34 -24.44
C MET A 90 35.21 7.76 -23.59
N PHE A 91 35.07 7.14 -22.42
CA PHE A 91 34.15 7.61 -21.38
C PHE A 91 34.99 8.32 -20.31
N ASP A 92 34.62 9.56 -20.03
CA ASP A 92 35.18 10.29 -18.93
C ASP A 92 34.43 9.96 -17.65
N ASP A 93 35.18 9.73 -16.58
CA ASP A 93 34.64 9.47 -15.24
C ASP A 93 34.44 10.80 -14.53
N HIS A 94 33.18 11.13 -14.23
CA HIS A 94 32.76 12.38 -13.64
C HIS A 94 31.89 12.15 -12.39
N GLU A 95 32.35 11.33 -11.46
CA GLU A 95 31.63 11.04 -10.17
C GLU A 95 31.33 12.29 -9.34
N ASP A 96 31.91 13.45 -9.69
CA ASP A 96 31.70 14.76 -9.06
C ASP A 96 30.39 15.46 -9.50
N GLY A 97 29.65 14.89 -10.47
CA GLY A 97 28.41 15.47 -10.97
C GLY A 97 28.66 16.64 -11.95
N ALA A 98 29.59 16.47 -12.87
CA ALA A 98 30.00 17.51 -13.86
C ALA A 98 28.82 18.13 -14.64
N PHE A 99 27.74 17.37 -14.84
CA PHE A 99 26.53 17.80 -15.56
C PHE A 99 25.36 18.17 -14.62
N MET A 100 25.67 18.78 -13.46
CA MET A 100 24.64 19.24 -12.52
C MET A 100 23.63 20.16 -13.24
N PRO A 101 22.30 19.93 -13.08
CA PRO A 101 21.30 20.80 -13.69
C PRO A 101 21.45 22.23 -13.18
N GLN A 102 21.37 23.18 -14.10
CA GLN A 102 21.50 24.61 -13.83
C GLN A 102 20.12 25.24 -13.60
N PHE A 103 20.09 26.18 -12.66
CA PHE A 103 18.87 26.95 -12.38
C PHE A 103 18.90 28.29 -13.13
N ASP A 104 17.86 28.57 -13.90
CA ASP A 104 17.74 29.87 -14.60
C ASP A 104 17.45 30.98 -13.59
N CYS A 105 18.48 31.76 -13.27
CA CYS A 105 18.38 32.86 -12.33
C CYS A 105 17.77 34.12 -12.99
N PRO A 106 16.96 34.90 -12.25
CA PRO A 106 16.52 36.23 -12.70
C PRO A 106 17.69 37.15 -13.02
N GLU A 107 17.43 38.17 -13.87
CA GLU A 107 18.46 39.13 -14.26
C GLU A 107 19.10 39.80 -13.02
N GLY A 108 20.42 39.79 -12.98
CA GLY A 108 21.23 40.36 -11.89
C GLY A 108 21.54 39.39 -10.73
N TRP A 109 21.09 38.14 -10.81
CA TRP A 109 21.36 37.10 -9.83
C TRP A 109 22.18 35.96 -10.45
N ASP A 110 23.05 35.35 -9.64
CA ASP A 110 23.64 34.05 -9.88
C ASP A 110 23.04 33.01 -8.92
N GLU A 111 23.31 31.73 -9.14
CA GLU A 111 22.76 30.65 -8.29
C GLU A 111 23.14 30.80 -6.83
N THR A 112 24.35 31.27 -6.51
CA THR A 112 24.82 31.45 -5.14
C THR A 112 24.05 32.57 -4.44
N SER A 113 23.96 33.74 -5.05
CA SER A 113 23.26 34.88 -4.45
C SER A 113 21.76 34.64 -4.33
N LEU A 114 21.15 34.00 -5.34
CA LEU A 114 19.73 33.61 -5.27
C LEU A 114 19.47 32.56 -4.18
N PHE A 115 20.32 31.57 -4.07
CA PHE A 115 20.25 30.55 -3.03
C PHE A 115 20.27 31.16 -1.63
N LEU A 116 21.28 32.02 -1.33
CA LEU A 116 21.39 32.70 -0.05
C LEU A 116 20.15 33.54 0.27
N ARG A 117 19.63 34.26 -0.74
CA ARG A 117 18.41 35.06 -0.60
C ARG A 117 17.18 34.19 -0.28
N LYS A 118 17.04 33.04 -0.97
CA LYS A 118 15.93 32.11 -0.74
C LYS A 118 15.99 31.48 0.64
N VAL A 119 17.17 31.20 1.17
CA VAL A 119 17.35 30.70 2.53
C VAL A 119 16.93 31.78 3.54
N GLU A 120 17.38 33.04 3.38
CA GLU A 120 17.02 34.16 4.24
C GLU A 120 15.50 34.36 4.27
N GLU A 121 14.86 34.47 3.10
CA GLU A 121 13.40 34.59 2.97
C GLU A 121 12.64 33.44 3.64
N GLY A 122 13.15 32.21 3.46
CA GLY A 122 12.56 31.02 4.04
C GLY A 122 12.67 30.99 5.56
N LEU A 123 13.81 31.39 6.13
CA LEU A 123 13.96 31.48 7.59
C LEU A 123 13.01 32.53 8.20
N GLU A 124 12.89 33.71 7.56
CA GLU A 124 11.92 34.70 7.99
C GLU A 124 10.48 34.15 7.99
N GLN A 125 10.11 33.43 6.95
CA GLN A 125 8.78 32.80 6.84
C GLN A 125 8.56 31.70 7.88
N ARG A 126 9.55 30.83 8.11
CA ARG A 126 9.44 29.68 9.05
C ARG A 126 9.38 30.10 10.51
N TYR A 127 9.96 31.25 10.86
CA TYR A 127 10.04 31.76 12.23
C TYR A 127 9.29 33.10 12.45
N ASP A 128 8.30 33.38 11.60
CA ASP A 128 7.42 34.58 11.69
C ASP A 128 8.22 35.90 11.83
N GLY A 129 9.33 36.03 11.07
CA GLY A 129 10.22 37.18 11.07
C GLY A 129 11.22 37.24 12.25
N HIS A 130 11.26 36.21 13.10
CA HIS A 130 12.10 36.23 14.32
C HIS A 130 12.91 34.92 14.48
N PRO A 131 13.80 34.56 13.53
CA PRO A 131 14.58 33.34 13.63
C PRO A 131 15.54 33.41 14.84
N PRO A 132 15.61 32.34 15.69
CA PRO A 132 16.54 32.28 16.80
C PRO A 132 18.01 32.36 16.34
N ILE A 133 18.91 32.90 17.18
CA ILE A 133 20.32 33.09 16.82
C ILE A 133 21.03 31.75 16.51
N GLU A 134 20.63 30.68 17.17
CA GLU A 134 21.14 29.32 16.89
C GLU A 134 20.75 28.81 15.49
N VAL A 135 19.53 29.13 15.04
CA VAL A 135 19.05 28.83 13.69
C VAL A 135 19.85 29.60 12.65
N LEU A 136 20.04 30.91 12.87
CA LEU A 136 20.83 31.75 11.95
C LEU A 136 22.27 31.24 11.82
N LYS A 137 22.92 30.87 12.95
CA LYS A 137 24.28 30.33 12.94
C LYS A 137 24.37 29.00 12.23
N GLN A 138 23.40 28.13 12.42
CA GLN A 138 23.34 26.83 11.72
C GLN A 138 23.13 27.03 10.22
N ALA A 139 22.22 27.90 9.84
CA ALA A 139 21.94 28.20 8.43
C ALA A 139 23.16 28.82 7.73
N ASP A 140 23.86 29.76 8.38
CA ASP A 140 25.07 30.38 7.86
C ASP A 140 26.19 29.35 7.65
N TYR A 141 26.38 28.44 8.61
CA TYR A 141 27.33 27.33 8.50
C TYR A 141 26.97 26.40 7.34
N GLU A 142 25.71 25.97 7.21
CA GLU A 142 25.24 25.08 6.13
C GLU A 142 25.36 25.76 4.77
N CYS A 143 24.98 27.03 4.66
CA CYS A 143 25.17 27.83 3.45
C CYS A 143 26.63 27.88 3.02
N GLY A 144 27.54 28.11 3.99
CA GLY A 144 28.98 28.07 3.71
C GLY A 144 29.46 26.74 3.12
N VAL A 145 29.03 25.63 3.69
CA VAL A 145 29.35 24.27 3.20
C VAL A 145 28.78 24.04 1.80
N ILE A 146 27.48 24.33 1.60
CA ILE A 146 26.78 24.11 0.34
C ILE A 146 27.41 24.94 -0.78
N CYS A 147 27.74 26.23 -0.54
CA CYS A 147 28.39 27.09 -1.52
C CYS A 147 29.82 26.61 -1.82
N GLN A 148 30.58 26.19 -0.81
CA GLN A 148 31.94 25.64 -0.98
C GLN A 148 31.93 24.39 -1.85
N MET A 149 30.91 23.54 -1.68
CA MET A 149 30.71 22.31 -2.47
C MET A 149 30.04 22.54 -3.84
N GLN A 150 29.68 23.78 -4.18
CA GLN A 150 29.05 24.20 -5.45
C GLN A 150 27.66 23.56 -5.68
N PHE A 151 26.87 23.32 -4.63
CA PHE A 151 25.54 22.70 -4.73
C PHE A 151 24.37 23.69 -4.67
N CYS A 152 24.62 25.02 -4.76
CA CYS A 152 23.55 26.03 -4.71
C CYS A 152 22.48 25.82 -5.79
N GLY A 153 22.88 25.55 -7.03
CA GLY A 153 21.97 25.26 -8.13
C GLY A 153 21.11 24.01 -7.88
N TYR A 154 21.70 22.94 -7.35
CA TYR A 154 20.96 21.73 -6.98
C TYR A 154 19.84 22.01 -5.98
N PHE A 155 20.12 22.75 -4.91
CA PHE A 155 19.10 23.11 -3.92
C PHE A 155 18.00 24.00 -4.50
N LEU A 156 18.35 24.92 -5.40
CA LEU A 156 17.37 25.75 -6.11
C LEU A 156 16.44 24.91 -6.99
N VAL A 157 16.98 23.97 -7.76
CA VAL A 157 16.20 23.05 -8.60
C VAL A 157 15.26 22.20 -7.76
N VAL A 158 15.76 21.61 -6.67
CA VAL A 158 14.96 20.77 -5.78
C VAL A 158 13.84 21.58 -5.12
N ALA A 159 14.16 22.75 -4.57
CA ALA A 159 13.18 23.64 -3.95
C ALA A 159 12.10 24.08 -4.96
N ASP A 160 12.49 24.33 -6.20
CA ASP A 160 11.59 24.77 -7.26
C ASP A 160 10.48 23.75 -7.55
N TYR A 161 10.82 22.53 -7.91
CA TYR A 161 9.78 21.53 -8.26
C TYR A 161 8.95 21.12 -7.04
N ILE A 162 9.51 21.11 -5.82
CA ILE A 162 8.77 20.83 -4.58
C ILE A 162 7.76 21.94 -4.31
N ASN A 163 8.16 23.22 -4.36
CA ASN A 163 7.27 24.33 -4.09
C ASN A 163 6.22 24.50 -5.22
N TRP A 164 6.60 24.19 -6.48
CA TRP A 164 5.63 24.10 -7.57
C TRP A 164 4.57 23.03 -7.28
N ALA A 165 4.98 21.82 -6.90
CA ALA A 165 4.07 20.72 -6.54
C ALA A 165 3.08 21.14 -5.44
N LYS A 166 3.58 21.71 -4.33
CA LYS A 166 2.77 22.19 -3.20
C LYS A 166 1.75 23.24 -3.64
N SER A 167 2.17 24.22 -4.46
CA SER A 167 1.28 25.29 -4.95
C SER A 167 0.26 24.83 -5.98
N HIS A 168 0.47 23.67 -6.63
CA HIS A 168 -0.43 23.09 -7.62
C HIS A 168 -1.25 21.90 -7.09
N GLY A 169 -1.36 21.77 -5.76
CA GLY A 169 -2.21 20.76 -5.10
C GLY A 169 -1.68 19.34 -5.15
N VAL A 170 -0.38 19.16 -5.41
CA VAL A 170 0.29 17.87 -5.26
C VAL A 170 0.84 17.76 -3.84
N MET A 171 0.41 16.72 -3.13
CA MET A 171 0.88 16.51 -1.76
C MET A 171 2.33 16.04 -1.77
N VAL A 172 3.16 16.69 -0.96
CA VAL A 172 4.59 16.38 -0.82
C VAL A 172 4.88 15.93 0.60
N GLY A 173 5.72 14.92 0.77
CA GLY A 173 6.15 14.42 2.06
C GLY A 173 7.01 15.43 2.84
N PRO A 174 7.10 15.30 4.16
CA PRO A 174 7.82 16.25 5.02
C PRO A 174 9.34 16.13 4.94
N GLY A 175 9.83 15.23 4.14
CA GLY A 175 11.24 14.90 3.96
C GLY A 175 11.49 13.40 4.05
N ARG A 176 12.64 12.99 3.57
CA ARG A 176 13.08 11.61 3.53
C ARG A 176 14.62 11.54 3.66
N GLY A 177 15.13 10.43 4.17
CA GLY A 177 16.56 10.21 4.24
C GLY A 177 17.25 11.20 5.19
N SER A 178 18.44 11.62 4.82
CA SER A 178 19.27 12.52 5.63
C SER A 178 19.02 14.01 5.38
N ALA A 179 18.38 14.35 4.25
CA ALA A 179 18.12 15.74 3.88
C ALA A 179 17.26 16.51 4.90
N ALA A 180 16.39 15.80 5.64
CA ALA A 180 15.60 16.39 6.72
C ALA A 180 16.47 16.91 7.90
N GLY A 181 17.77 16.60 7.93
CA GLY A 181 18.74 17.15 8.90
C GLY A 181 19.31 18.50 8.52
N ALA A 182 18.94 19.08 7.37
CA ALA A 182 19.48 20.37 6.90
C ALA A 182 18.52 21.52 7.19
N MET A 183 19.00 22.56 7.87
CA MET A 183 18.28 23.82 8.14
C MET A 183 17.96 24.54 6.82
N VAL A 184 18.89 24.53 5.87
CA VAL A 184 18.70 25.09 4.53
C VAL A 184 17.54 24.41 3.80
N ALA A 185 17.44 23.06 3.86
CA ALA A 185 16.32 22.34 3.25
C ALA A 185 14.99 22.72 3.90
N TYR A 186 14.95 22.89 5.22
CA TYR A 186 13.78 23.38 5.93
C TYR A 186 13.39 24.81 5.56
N ALA A 187 14.35 25.72 5.51
CA ALA A 187 14.15 27.11 5.12
C ALA A 187 13.58 27.23 3.69
N MET A 188 14.16 26.51 2.73
CA MET A 188 13.73 26.54 1.33
C MET A 188 12.42 25.79 1.04
N GLY A 189 11.78 25.22 2.05
CA GLY A 189 10.52 24.47 1.85
C GLY A 189 10.71 23.08 1.25
N ILE A 190 11.93 22.55 1.22
CA ILE A 190 12.23 21.18 0.76
C ILE A 190 11.72 20.16 1.78
N THR A 191 11.89 20.45 3.07
CA THR A 191 11.45 19.61 4.18
C THR A 191 10.50 20.36 5.12
N GLU A 192 9.76 19.61 5.98
CA GLU A 192 8.80 20.20 6.94
C GLU A 192 9.22 19.96 8.40
N LEU A 193 10.44 19.55 8.65
CA LEU A 193 11.00 19.32 9.98
C LEU A 193 12.07 20.34 10.32
N ASP A 194 11.91 21.03 11.45
CA ASP A 194 12.95 21.87 12.02
C ASP A 194 14.06 20.98 12.60
N PRO A 195 15.27 20.95 11.98
CA PRO A 195 16.33 20.03 12.39
C PRO A 195 16.90 20.34 13.77
N ILE A 196 16.88 21.59 14.21
CA ILE A 196 17.36 21.98 15.56
C ILE A 196 16.40 21.47 16.61
N LYS A 197 15.09 21.71 16.43
CA LYS A 197 14.04 21.26 17.36
C LYS A 197 14.04 19.74 17.55
N HIS A 198 14.39 18.98 16.52
CA HIS A 198 14.43 17.52 16.55
C HIS A 198 15.84 16.94 16.77
N GLY A 199 16.87 17.76 16.99
CA GLY A 199 18.24 17.32 17.26
C GLY A 199 18.84 16.50 16.12
N LEU A 200 18.62 16.96 14.87
CA LEU A 200 19.15 16.33 13.67
C LEU A 200 20.53 16.89 13.31
N ILE A 201 21.35 16.13 12.59
CA ILE A 201 22.75 16.47 12.29
C ILE A 201 22.93 16.68 10.79
N PHE A 202 23.39 17.89 10.40
CA PHE A 202 23.62 18.27 9.01
C PHE A 202 24.72 17.45 8.34
N GLU A 203 25.84 17.13 9.06
CA GLU A 203 26.99 16.40 8.54
C GLU A 203 26.64 14.93 8.18
N ARG A 204 25.47 14.44 8.64
CA ARG A 204 24.93 13.17 8.19
C ARG A 204 24.41 13.23 6.75
N PHE A 205 23.97 14.40 6.30
CA PHE A 205 23.49 14.70 4.96
C PHE A 205 24.64 15.16 4.06
N LEU A 206 25.25 16.30 4.34
CA LEU A 206 26.42 16.82 3.63
C LEU A 206 27.62 16.93 4.59
N ASN A 207 28.75 16.40 4.17
CA ASN A 207 29.95 16.33 4.99
C ASN A 207 31.15 16.98 4.25
N PRO A 208 31.66 18.10 4.71
CA PRO A 208 32.79 18.77 4.08
C PRO A 208 34.10 17.93 4.09
N GLU A 209 34.22 16.97 5.02
CA GLU A 209 35.35 16.03 5.09
C GLU A 209 35.21 14.87 4.07
N ARG A 210 34.12 14.85 3.32
CA ARG A 210 33.84 13.83 2.31
C ARG A 210 33.02 14.42 1.17
N VAL A 211 33.64 14.63 0.03
CA VAL A 211 32.93 15.07 -1.18
C VAL A 211 32.04 13.93 -1.69
N SER A 212 30.76 14.15 -1.75
CA SER A 212 29.76 13.28 -2.40
C SER A 212 28.58 14.14 -2.83
N LEU A 213 27.95 13.78 -3.94
CA LEU A 213 26.75 14.45 -4.39
C LEU A 213 25.65 14.39 -3.31
N PRO A 214 24.86 15.46 -3.16
CA PRO A 214 23.68 15.46 -2.31
C PRO A 214 22.61 14.52 -2.93
N ASP A 215 21.88 13.81 -2.08
CA ASP A 215 20.78 12.93 -2.49
C ASP A 215 19.54 13.33 -1.69
N ILE A 216 18.67 14.11 -2.34
CA ILE A 216 17.40 14.56 -1.76
C ILE A 216 16.26 13.77 -2.40
N ASP A 217 15.89 12.70 -1.72
CA ASP A 217 14.69 11.91 -2.06
C ASP A 217 13.41 12.69 -1.72
N VAL A 218 12.40 12.68 -2.59
CA VAL A 218 11.14 13.37 -2.36
C VAL A 218 9.96 12.43 -2.56
N ASP A 219 9.10 12.35 -1.54
CA ASP A 219 7.85 11.60 -1.61
C ASP A 219 6.72 12.52 -2.13
N PHE A 220 6.05 12.08 -3.20
CA PHE A 220 4.85 12.72 -3.76
C PHE A 220 3.64 11.81 -3.63
N ASP A 221 2.45 12.39 -3.64
CA ASP A 221 1.27 11.56 -3.89
C ASP A 221 1.34 10.97 -5.32
N PRO A 222 1.03 9.67 -5.48
CA PRO A 222 1.17 8.99 -6.77
C PRO A 222 0.37 9.63 -7.92
N ASP A 223 -0.80 10.20 -7.63
CA ASP A 223 -1.67 10.80 -8.64
C ASP A 223 -1.10 12.11 -9.19
N GLY A 224 -0.40 12.86 -8.33
CA GLY A 224 0.22 14.14 -8.69
C GLY A 224 1.63 14.02 -9.25
N ARG A 225 2.33 12.91 -9.02
CA ARG A 225 3.74 12.71 -9.38
C ARG A 225 4.01 12.95 -10.88
N GLY A 226 3.14 12.45 -11.77
CA GLY A 226 3.29 12.63 -13.22
C GLY A 226 3.32 14.09 -13.62
N ARG A 227 2.46 14.92 -13.03
CA ARG A 227 2.40 16.38 -13.27
C ARG A 227 3.70 17.09 -12.86
N VAL A 228 4.36 16.62 -11.79
CA VAL A 228 5.65 17.19 -11.37
C VAL A 228 6.76 16.82 -12.36
N LEU A 229 6.77 15.58 -12.87
CA LEU A 229 7.70 15.15 -13.90
C LEU A 229 7.53 15.95 -15.22
N ASP A 230 6.28 16.21 -15.62
CA ASP A 230 5.98 17.04 -16.77
C ASP A 230 6.49 18.47 -16.59
N TYR A 231 6.24 19.06 -15.40
CA TYR A 231 6.75 20.40 -15.07
C TYR A 231 8.28 20.47 -15.15
N VAL A 232 8.97 19.46 -14.57
CA VAL A 232 10.45 19.40 -14.60
C VAL A 232 10.95 19.29 -16.05
N GLY A 233 10.33 18.43 -16.87
CA GLY A 233 10.67 18.31 -18.28
C GLY A 233 10.44 19.60 -19.07
N ASP A 234 9.33 20.29 -18.83
CA ASP A 234 9.00 21.54 -19.52
C ASP A 234 9.92 22.69 -19.09
N LYS A 235 10.30 22.76 -17.82
CA LYS A 235 11.12 23.85 -17.28
C LYS A 235 12.60 23.70 -17.58
N TYR A 236 13.15 22.51 -17.37
CA TYR A 236 14.59 22.27 -17.47
C TYR A 236 15.04 21.74 -18.84
N GLY A 237 14.10 21.40 -19.70
CA GLY A 237 14.31 20.86 -21.04
C GLY A 237 14.02 19.36 -21.13
N ARG A 238 13.11 18.96 -22.01
CA ARG A 238 12.73 17.56 -22.22
C ARG A 238 13.87 16.69 -22.77
N ASP A 239 14.90 17.30 -23.38
CA ASP A 239 16.13 16.65 -23.81
C ASP A 239 17.16 16.48 -22.69
N LYS A 240 16.99 17.20 -21.56
CA LYS A 240 17.87 17.17 -20.39
C LYS A 240 17.27 16.36 -19.23
N VAL A 241 16.09 15.79 -19.39
CA VAL A 241 15.37 15.03 -18.37
C VAL A 241 14.90 13.71 -18.96
N ALA A 242 15.30 12.59 -18.38
CA ALA A 242 14.84 11.26 -18.78
C ALA A 242 14.61 10.37 -17.57
N GLN A 243 13.66 9.47 -17.65
CA GLN A 243 13.50 8.44 -16.63
C GLN A 243 14.64 7.42 -16.74
N CYS A 244 14.98 6.77 -15.63
CA CYS A 244 16.05 5.78 -15.63
C CYS A 244 15.51 4.40 -16.03
N VAL A 245 16.29 3.69 -16.87
CA VAL A 245 16.01 2.28 -17.20
C VAL A 245 16.30 1.35 -16.00
N ILE A 246 15.57 0.28 -15.93
CA ILE A 246 15.95 -0.90 -15.14
C ILE A 246 15.98 -2.15 -16.01
N TYR A 247 16.93 -3.02 -15.76
CA TYR A 247 17.02 -4.32 -16.40
C TYR A 247 16.47 -5.40 -15.48
N GLY A 248 15.29 -5.91 -15.82
CA GLY A 248 14.66 -7.01 -15.10
C GLY A 248 15.37 -8.33 -15.41
N THR A 249 16.12 -8.89 -14.45
CA THR A 249 16.77 -10.20 -14.59
C THR A 249 15.87 -11.33 -14.11
N ILE A 250 15.99 -12.48 -14.76
CA ILE A 250 15.28 -13.71 -14.37
C ILE A 250 15.86 -14.20 -13.05
N LYS A 251 15.02 -14.26 -12.00
CA LYS A 251 15.40 -14.77 -10.68
C LYS A 251 15.08 -16.27 -10.58
N THR A 252 15.68 -16.96 -9.62
CA THR A 252 15.58 -18.41 -9.36
C THR A 252 14.17 -18.99 -9.54
N LYS A 253 13.18 -18.46 -8.83
CA LYS A 253 11.79 -18.96 -8.93
C LYS A 253 11.18 -18.73 -10.30
N GLN A 254 11.50 -17.59 -10.92
CA GLN A 254 11.00 -17.26 -12.24
C GLN A 254 11.66 -18.13 -13.31
N ALA A 255 12.97 -18.38 -13.21
CA ALA A 255 13.70 -19.28 -14.10
C ALA A 255 13.06 -20.68 -14.12
N LEU A 256 12.81 -21.25 -12.95
CA LEU A 256 12.17 -22.57 -12.81
C LEU A 256 10.75 -22.61 -13.39
N LYS A 257 9.95 -21.57 -13.15
CA LYS A 257 8.57 -21.49 -13.69
C LYS A 257 8.55 -21.27 -15.19
N ASP A 258 9.40 -20.38 -15.70
CA ASP A 258 9.48 -20.13 -17.15
C ASP A 258 10.01 -21.36 -17.88
N SER A 259 11.05 -22.06 -17.37
CA SER A 259 11.56 -23.30 -17.94
C SER A 259 10.50 -24.40 -17.95
N ALA A 260 9.77 -24.60 -16.86
CA ALA A 260 8.67 -25.57 -16.85
C ALA A 260 7.61 -25.23 -17.91
N ARG A 261 7.25 -23.95 -18.06
CA ARG A 261 6.27 -23.50 -19.06
C ARG A 261 6.73 -23.71 -20.50
N ILE A 262 7.94 -23.28 -20.84
CA ILE A 262 8.45 -23.42 -22.23
C ILE A 262 8.68 -24.88 -22.63
N MET A 263 8.91 -25.78 -21.66
CA MET A 263 9.01 -27.22 -21.86
C MET A 263 7.62 -27.91 -21.91
N GLY A 264 6.52 -27.16 -21.85
CA GLY A 264 5.15 -27.68 -21.97
C GLY A 264 4.60 -28.33 -20.70
N TYR A 265 5.25 -28.20 -19.54
CA TYR A 265 4.73 -28.72 -18.28
C TYR A 265 3.58 -27.86 -17.74
N GLU A 266 2.67 -28.50 -17.00
CA GLU A 266 1.61 -27.83 -16.26
C GLU A 266 2.16 -26.83 -15.24
N PHE A 267 1.41 -25.75 -14.96
CA PHE A 267 1.78 -24.74 -13.96
C PHE A 267 2.15 -25.33 -12.59
N SER A 268 1.50 -26.43 -12.21
CA SER A 268 1.72 -27.17 -10.98
C SER A 268 3.16 -27.70 -10.84
N MET A 269 3.84 -28.02 -11.95
CA MET A 269 5.25 -28.45 -11.94
C MET A 269 6.15 -27.31 -11.43
N GLY A 270 6.04 -26.12 -11.98
CA GLY A 270 6.81 -24.95 -11.54
C GLY A 270 6.55 -24.61 -10.05
N GLU A 271 5.31 -24.71 -9.59
CA GLU A 271 4.97 -24.53 -8.19
C GLU A 271 5.59 -25.61 -7.29
N ARG A 272 5.56 -26.86 -7.70
CA ARG A 272 6.15 -27.99 -6.96
C ARG A 272 7.65 -27.79 -6.78
N ILE A 273 8.36 -27.44 -7.85
CA ILE A 273 9.82 -27.23 -7.82
C ILE A 273 10.17 -26.03 -6.95
N THR A 274 9.47 -24.92 -7.11
CA THR A 274 9.76 -23.70 -6.34
C THR A 274 9.43 -23.82 -4.85
N LYS A 275 8.51 -24.71 -4.45
CA LYS A 275 8.21 -25.02 -3.04
C LYS A 275 9.32 -25.80 -2.34
N ALA A 276 10.15 -26.55 -3.06
CA ALA A 276 11.30 -27.25 -2.50
C ALA A 276 12.52 -26.33 -2.27
N LEU A 277 12.49 -25.09 -2.77
CA LEU A 277 13.54 -24.10 -2.50
C LEU A 277 13.55 -23.71 -1.01
N PRO A 278 14.73 -23.48 -0.43
CA PRO A 278 14.82 -22.93 0.90
C PRO A 278 14.16 -21.55 0.98
N PRO A 279 13.64 -21.15 2.14
CA PRO A 279 13.01 -19.84 2.30
C PRO A 279 13.98 -18.71 1.92
N ALA A 280 13.42 -17.62 1.36
CA ALA A 280 14.19 -16.43 1.05
C ALA A 280 14.82 -15.83 2.32
N GLN A 281 16.02 -15.30 2.20
CA GLN A 281 16.65 -14.58 3.31
C GLN A 281 15.93 -13.24 3.59
N THR A 282 16.21 -12.67 4.75
CA THR A 282 15.81 -11.30 5.10
C THR A 282 16.18 -10.35 3.97
N GLY A 283 15.16 -9.66 3.40
CA GLY A 283 15.32 -8.84 2.20
C GLY A 283 14.85 -9.51 0.90
N GLY A 284 14.21 -10.69 0.97
CA GLY A 284 13.52 -11.33 -0.15
C GLY A 284 14.44 -11.99 -1.20
N LYS A 285 15.72 -12.18 -0.92
CA LYS A 285 16.64 -12.81 -1.85
C LYS A 285 16.52 -14.33 -1.79
N ASP A 286 16.08 -14.94 -2.90
CA ASP A 286 16.13 -16.38 -3.10
C ASP A 286 17.60 -16.85 -3.21
N ILE A 287 17.82 -18.16 -3.02
CA ILE A 287 19.12 -18.77 -3.27
C ILE A 287 19.32 -18.91 -4.78
N PRO A 288 20.44 -18.46 -5.37
CA PRO A 288 20.75 -18.74 -6.77
C PRO A 288 20.82 -20.25 -7.05
N LEU A 289 20.41 -20.68 -8.23
CA LEU A 289 20.47 -22.11 -8.61
C LEU A 289 21.90 -22.67 -8.54
N HIS A 290 22.87 -21.87 -8.96
CA HIS A 290 24.30 -22.27 -8.86
C HIS A 290 24.69 -22.57 -7.40
N ASP A 291 24.29 -21.76 -6.44
CA ASP A 291 24.59 -21.91 -5.01
C ASP A 291 23.96 -23.17 -4.39
N ILE A 292 22.84 -23.64 -4.98
CA ILE A 292 22.17 -24.87 -4.54
C ILE A 292 23.09 -26.11 -4.74
N PHE A 293 23.88 -26.11 -5.82
CA PHE A 293 24.72 -27.23 -6.20
C PHE A 293 26.20 -27.05 -5.82
N GLU A 294 26.61 -25.86 -5.39
CA GLU A 294 27.99 -25.54 -5.02
C GLU A 294 28.26 -25.84 -3.54
N PRO A 295 29.05 -26.88 -3.20
CA PRO A 295 29.31 -27.28 -1.81
C PRO A 295 29.98 -26.20 -0.95
N SER A 296 30.70 -25.27 -1.57
CA SER A 296 31.36 -24.14 -0.88
C SER A 296 30.40 -23.01 -0.53
N SER A 297 29.16 -23.00 -1.08
CA SER A 297 28.15 -22.01 -0.79
C SER A 297 27.67 -22.09 0.68
N LYS A 298 27.56 -20.94 1.33
CA LYS A 298 27.07 -20.86 2.71
C LYS A 298 25.64 -21.41 2.88
N ARG A 299 24.85 -21.44 1.80
CA ARG A 299 23.47 -21.92 1.79
C ARG A 299 23.29 -23.34 1.24
N TYR A 300 24.35 -24.00 0.90
CA TYR A 300 24.32 -25.37 0.35
C TYR A 300 23.51 -26.34 1.22
N ALA A 301 23.75 -26.30 2.54
CA ALA A 301 23.05 -27.18 3.49
C ALA A 301 21.51 -26.93 3.53
N GLU A 302 21.06 -25.69 3.34
CA GLU A 302 19.65 -25.32 3.37
C GLU A 302 18.86 -25.91 2.19
N ALA A 303 19.52 -26.14 1.04
CA ALA A 303 18.90 -26.58 -0.22
C ALA A 303 18.86 -28.10 -0.41
N ARG A 304 18.97 -28.88 0.68
CA ARG A 304 19.01 -30.36 0.61
C ARG A 304 17.74 -30.94 -0.01
N GLU A 305 16.55 -30.45 0.41
CA GLU A 305 15.25 -30.93 -0.11
C GLU A 305 15.14 -30.72 -1.63
N PHE A 306 15.65 -29.60 -2.13
CA PHE A 306 15.68 -29.30 -3.57
C PHE A 306 16.60 -30.28 -4.33
N ARG A 307 17.82 -30.55 -3.82
CA ARG A 307 18.74 -31.50 -4.47
C ARG A 307 18.19 -32.92 -4.47
N GLU A 308 17.57 -33.37 -3.38
CA GLU A 308 16.91 -34.68 -3.33
C GLU A 308 15.79 -34.80 -4.38
N LEU A 309 15.00 -33.72 -4.58
CA LEU A 309 13.97 -33.66 -5.61
C LEU A 309 14.59 -33.69 -7.02
N TYR A 310 15.65 -32.92 -7.25
CA TYR A 310 16.40 -32.87 -8.51
C TYR A 310 16.99 -34.27 -8.89
N ASP A 311 17.58 -34.98 -7.93
CA ASP A 311 18.19 -36.28 -8.15
C ASP A 311 17.15 -37.39 -8.35
N SER A 312 15.98 -37.29 -7.76
CA SER A 312 14.93 -38.32 -7.77
C SER A 312 13.95 -38.23 -8.94
N ASP A 313 13.80 -37.03 -9.55
CA ASP A 313 12.79 -36.78 -10.58
C ASP A 313 13.46 -36.26 -11.89
N PRO A 314 13.48 -37.05 -12.97
CA PRO A 314 14.12 -36.67 -14.23
C PRO A 314 13.50 -35.41 -14.87
N ASP A 315 12.19 -35.17 -14.69
CA ASP A 315 11.54 -34.01 -15.26
C ASP A 315 11.92 -32.74 -14.48
N VAL A 316 12.02 -32.85 -13.14
CA VAL A 316 12.53 -31.74 -12.30
C VAL A 316 13.97 -31.40 -12.66
N LYS A 317 14.79 -32.44 -12.90
CA LYS A 317 16.17 -32.27 -13.36
C LYS A 317 16.23 -31.49 -14.67
N ARG A 318 15.47 -31.90 -15.68
CA ARG A 318 15.43 -31.24 -17.01
C ARG A 318 15.03 -29.77 -16.89
N VAL A 319 13.96 -29.48 -16.11
CA VAL A 319 13.50 -28.11 -15.88
C VAL A 319 14.54 -27.28 -15.15
N THR A 320 15.23 -27.85 -14.18
CA THR A 320 16.27 -27.15 -13.40
C THR A 320 17.51 -26.88 -14.24
N ASP A 321 17.96 -27.85 -15.05
CA ASP A 321 19.12 -27.71 -15.96
C ASP A 321 18.85 -26.57 -16.96
N GLU A 322 17.64 -26.49 -17.54
CA GLU A 322 17.23 -25.40 -18.41
C GLU A 322 17.20 -24.05 -17.66
N ALA A 323 16.66 -24.07 -16.44
CA ALA A 323 16.56 -22.87 -15.61
C ALA A 323 17.93 -22.30 -15.23
N MET A 324 18.96 -23.15 -15.04
CA MET A 324 20.35 -22.72 -14.79
C MET A 324 20.93 -21.92 -15.97
N GLY A 325 20.53 -22.23 -17.19
CA GLY A 325 20.98 -21.51 -18.38
C GLY A 325 20.37 -20.13 -18.56
N ILE A 326 19.20 -19.89 -17.98
CA ILE A 326 18.48 -18.60 -18.12
C ILE A 326 18.47 -17.76 -16.86
N GLU A 327 18.82 -18.30 -15.69
CA GLU A 327 18.89 -17.54 -14.45
C GLU A 327 19.92 -16.41 -14.57
N GLY A 328 19.55 -15.21 -14.16
CA GLY A 328 20.38 -14.01 -14.21
C GLY A 328 20.37 -13.28 -15.54
N LEU A 329 19.85 -13.87 -16.63
CA LEU A 329 19.73 -13.19 -17.91
C LEU A 329 18.71 -12.04 -17.82
N ILE A 330 18.92 -11.01 -18.64
CA ILE A 330 17.98 -9.89 -18.77
C ILE A 330 16.74 -10.40 -19.53
N ARG A 331 15.58 -10.26 -18.90
CA ARG A 331 14.29 -10.64 -19.50
C ARG A 331 13.65 -9.47 -20.24
N GLN A 332 13.66 -8.32 -19.62
CA GLN A 332 13.02 -7.11 -20.13
C GLN A 332 13.63 -5.86 -19.53
N THR A 333 13.41 -4.74 -20.21
CA THR A 333 13.66 -3.41 -19.67
C THR A 333 12.39 -2.87 -19.02
N GLY A 334 12.54 -2.16 -17.92
CA GLY A 334 11.49 -1.43 -17.24
C GLY A 334 11.88 0.02 -17.02
N VAL A 335 10.97 0.79 -16.46
CA VAL A 335 11.24 2.14 -15.98
C VAL A 335 11.50 2.06 -14.48
N HIS A 336 12.54 2.73 -14.00
CA HIS A 336 12.81 2.81 -12.57
C HIS A 336 11.65 3.50 -11.84
N ALA A 337 11.27 2.98 -10.69
CA ALA A 337 10.05 3.44 -10.00
C ALA A 337 10.09 4.91 -9.57
N CYS A 338 11.29 5.48 -9.34
CA CYS A 338 11.46 6.84 -8.81
C CYS A 338 12.56 7.65 -9.51
N ALA A 339 13.67 7.03 -9.95
CA ALA A 339 14.82 7.75 -10.48
C ALA A 339 14.53 8.42 -11.83
N THR A 340 14.78 9.72 -11.85
CA THR A 340 14.79 10.56 -13.04
C THR A 340 16.19 11.13 -13.16
N ILE A 341 16.79 11.02 -14.34
CA ILE A 341 18.12 11.52 -14.64
C ILE A 341 17.98 12.93 -15.22
N MET A 342 18.77 13.85 -14.68
CA MET A 342 18.83 15.24 -15.13
C MET A 342 20.27 15.64 -15.46
N GLY A 343 20.42 16.54 -16.41
CA GLY A 343 21.72 17.11 -16.78
C GLY A 343 21.63 18.57 -17.17
N SER A 344 22.78 19.25 -17.18
CA SER A 344 22.91 20.61 -17.72
C SER A 344 22.89 20.62 -19.25
N GLU A 345 23.21 19.49 -19.87
CA GLU A 345 23.25 19.28 -21.33
C GLU A 345 22.25 18.18 -21.74
N PRO A 346 21.92 18.05 -23.04
CA PRO A 346 21.11 16.93 -23.51
C PRO A 346 21.68 15.59 -23.09
N ILE A 347 20.84 14.77 -22.44
CA ILE A 347 21.24 13.45 -21.90
C ILE A 347 21.81 12.55 -23.00
N SER A 348 21.35 12.74 -24.26
CA SER A 348 21.87 12.00 -25.40
C SER A 348 23.36 12.20 -25.67
N ASN A 349 23.98 13.25 -25.14
CA ASN A 349 25.43 13.45 -25.22
C ASN A 349 26.21 12.43 -24.37
N THR A 350 25.58 11.92 -23.29
CA THR A 350 26.20 11.04 -22.29
C THR A 350 25.63 9.63 -22.34
N SER A 351 24.32 9.48 -22.47
CA SER A 351 23.63 8.19 -22.51
C SER A 351 22.71 8.10 -23.72
N PRO A 352 22.74 7.01 -24.50
CA PRO A 352 21.70 6.74 -25.48
C PRO A 352 20.32 6.74 -24.81
N LEU A 353 19.29 7.12 -25.53
CA LEU A 353 17.91 7.20 -25.06
C LEU A 353 17.04 6.16 -25.75
N LEU A 354 16.05 5.65 -25.04
CA LEU A 354 15.04 4.71 -25.52
C LEU A 354 13.66 5.31 -25.31
N GLU A 355 12.93 5.56 -26.42
CA GLU A 355 11.51 5.89 -26.37
C GLU A 355 10.69 4.60 -26.28
N ARG A 356 9.81 4.52 -25.31
CA ARG A 356 8.91 3.39 -25.07
C ARG A 356 7.59 3.58 -25.83
N THR A 357 6.80 2.50 -25.93
CA THR A 357 5.51 2.51 -26.65
C THR A 357 4.47 3.47 -26.05
N ASP A 358 4.62 3.86 -24.78
CA ASP A 358 3.78 4.83 -24.09
C ASP A 358 4.30 6.29 -24.21
N GLY A 359 5.36 6.51 -24.99
CA GLY A 359 6.00 7.81 -25.17
C GLY A 359 7.00 8.19 -24.07
N THR A 360 7.20 7.33 -23.06
CA THR A 360 8.18 7.58 -21.99
C THR A 360 9.60 7.45 -22.53
N VAL A 361 10.44 8.47 -22.33
CA VAL A 361 11.86 8.45 -22.67
C VAL A 361 12.66 7.97 -21.46
N THR A 362 13.51 6.96 -21.68
CA THR A 362 14.42 6.43 -20.66
C THR A 362 15.86 6.44 -21.11
N THR A 363 16.79 6.56 -20.17
CA THR A 363 18.21 6.25 -20.43
C THR A 363 18.34 4.76 -20.77
N THR A 364 19.40 4.39 -21.51
CA THR A 364 19.77 2.98 -21.70
C THR A 364 20.83 2.51 -20.72
N LEU A 365 21.40 3.41 -19.96
CA LEU A 365 22.33 3.13 -18.86
C LEU A 365 21.57 3.18 -17.53
N GLU A 366 21.91 2.27 -16.63
CA GLU A 366 21.37 2.27 -15.25
C GLU A 366 21.89 3.49 -14.47
N TYR A 367 21.18 3.86 -13.42
CA TYR A 367 21.44 5.09 -12.65
C TYR A 367 22.87 5.19 -12.10
N HIS A 368 23.48 4.11 -11.64
CA HIS A 368 24.87 4.12 -11.16
C HIS A 368 25.85 4.51 -12.28
N THR A 369 25.65 3.97 -13.49
CA THR A 369 26.47 4.33 -14.65
C THR A 369 26.24 5.77 -15.08
N CYS A 370 24.99 6.24 -15.04
CA CYS A 370 24.67 7.63 -15.31
C CYS A 370 25.36 8.59 -14.33
N GLU A 371 25.36 8.25 -13.02
CA GLU A 371 26.05 9.02 -11.99
C GLU A 371 27.58 9.04 -12.20
N THR A 372 28.19 7.88 -12.52
CA THR A 372 29.62 7.79 -12.85
C THR A 372 29.99 8.68 -14.05
N LEU A 373 29.11 8.84 -15.00
CA LEU A 373 29.28 9.69 -16.16
C LEU A 373 28.89 11.16 -15.91
N GLY A 374 28.64 11.57 -14.67
CA GLY A 374 28.42 12.95 -14.26
C GLY A 374 26.99 13.44 -14.34
N LEU A 375 26.01 12.59 -14.73
CA LEU A 375 24.59 12.94 -14.69
C LEU A 375 24.05 12.85 -13.27
N VAL A 376 23.01 13.60 -12.98
CA VAL A 376 22.43 13.66 -11.62
C VAL A 376 21.13 12.87 -11.54
N LYS A 377 21.02 12.01 -10.54
CA LYS A 377 19.80 11.29 -10.20
C LYS A 377 18.93 12.14 -9.26
N MET A 378 17.66 12.28 -9.60
CA MET A 378 16.63 12.87 -8.76
C MET A 378 15.54 11.82 -8.48
N ASP A 379 15.21 11.60 -7.22
CA ASP A 379 14.23 10.58 -6.83
C ASP A 379 12.85 11.19 -6.57
N PHE A 380 11.91 10.89 -7.48
CA PHE A 380 10.49 11.24 -7.37
C PHE A 380 9.71 10.01 -6.91
N LEU A 381 9.55 9.84 -5.60
CA LEU A 381 8.93 8.67 -5.02
C LEU A 381 7.42 8.83 -4.89
N GLY A 382 6.67 7.76 -5.13
CA GLY A 382 5.23 7.72 -4.89
C GLY A 382 4.90 7.15 -3.52
N LEU A 383 4.16 7.88 -2.68
CA LEU A 383 3.72 7.44 -1.35
C LEU A 383 2.20 7.56 -1.22
N SER A 384 1.48 6.45 -1.26
CA SER A 384 0.00 6.42 -1.26
C SER A 384 -0.62 7.05 -0.01
N ASN A 385 0.08 7.07 1.13
CA ASN A 385 -0.43 7.72 2.33
C ASN A 385 -0.51 9.24 2.19
N LEU A 386 0.27 9.85 1.30
CA LEU A 386 0.13 11.26 0.96
C LEU A 386 -1.18 11.52 0.20
N THR A 387 -1.59 10.59 -0.67
CA THR A 387 -2.94 10.62 -1.29
C THR A 387 -4.03 10.58 -0.21
N VAL A 388 -3.92 9.68 0.77
CA VAL A 388 -4.89 9.59 1.87
C VAL A 388 -4.96 10.91 2.67
N ILE A 389 -3.83 11.55 2.96
CA ILE A 389 -3.80 12.85 3.65
C ILE A 389 -4.46 13.92 2.77
N ARG A 390 -4.08 14.04 1.50
CA ARG A 390 -4.67 14.99 0.55
C ARG A 390 -6.19 14.83 0.46
N ASP A 391 -6.65 13.61 0.27
CA ASP A 391 -8.07 13.32 0.10
C ASP A 391 -8.84 13.54 1.41
N THR A 392 -8.22 13.28 2.56
CA THR A 392 -8.81 13.64 3.86
C THR A 392 -9.00 15.15 4.00
N LEU A 393 -7.97 15.94 3.64
CA LEU A 393 -8.06 17.41 3.66
C LEU A 393 -9.12 17.94 2.70
N ASN A 394 -9.25 17.34 1.52
CA ASN A 394 -10.28 17.66 0.55
C ASN A 394 -11.69 17.28 1.07
N ASN A 395 -11.83 16.11 1.69
CA ASN A 395 -13.08 15.67 2.30
C ASN A 395 -13.50 16.58 3.47
N ILE A 396 -12.56 17.09 4.28
CA ILE A 396 -12.84 18.06 5.35
C ILE A 396 -13.51 19.30 4.77
N GLU A 397 -12.94 19.87 3.71
CA GLU A 397 -13.49 21.05 3.03
C GLU A 397 -14.82 20.75 2.35
N ALA A 398 -14.93 19.65 1.61
CA ALA A 398 -16.15 19.22 0.94
C ALA A 398 -17.28 18.91 1.93
N ASN A 399 -16.95 18.45 3.15
CA ASN A 399 -17.91 18.21 4.24
C ASN A 399 -18.28 19.49 5.01
N GLY A 400 -17.93 20.68 4.50
CA GLY A 400 -18.28 21.98 5.07
C GLY A 400 -17.49 22.38 6.31
N LYS A 401 -16.40 21.68 6.62
CA LYS A 401 -15.48 22.01 7.72
C LYS A 401 -14.33 22.88 7.21
N THR A 402 -13.70 23.63 8.11
CA THR A 402 -12.54 24.46 7.75
C THR A 402 -11.35 23.55 7.39
N ARG A 403 -10.79 23.74 6.19
CA ARG A 403 -9.58 23.06 5.78
C ARG A 403 -8.42 23.40 6.72
N ILE A 404 -7.71 22.39 7.20
CA ILE A 404 -6.57 22.57 8.08
C ILE A 404 -5.26 22.59 7.27
N ASP A 405 -4.29 23.33 7.79
CA ASP A 405 -2.90 23.25 7.33
C ASP A 405 -2.20 22.14 8.11
N HIS A 406 -1.96 21.01 7.43
CA HIS A 406 -1.34 19.83 8.06
C HIS A 406 0.06 20.09 8.57
N THR A 407 0.78 21.07 8.01
CA THR A 407 2.15 21.43 8.46
C THR A 407 2.16 22.14 9.82
N LYS A 408 1.00 22.68 10.22
CA LYS A 408 0.80 23.39 11.51
C LYS A 408 0.11 22.54 12.58
N ILE A 409 -0.07 21.23 12.33
CA ILE A 409 -0.63 20.32 13.34
C ILE A 409 0.30 20.29 14.57
N PRO A 410 -0.21 20.56 15.79
CA PRO A 410 0.60 20.54 17.01
C PRO A 410 1.04 19.10 17.33
N LEU A 411 2.31 18.93 17.68
CA LEU A 411 2.90 17.60 17.95
C LEU A 411 2.69 17.10 19.39
N ASP A 412 1.87 17.78 20.17
CA ASP A 412 1.59 17.51 21.59
C ASP A 412 0.09 17.20 21.85
N ASP A 413 -0.69 16.93 20.81
CA ASP A 413 -2.11 16.62 20.93
C ASP A 413 -2.35 15.31 21.69
N ARG A 414 -2.91 15.43 22.90
CA ARG A 414 -3.13 14.30 23.79
C ARG A 414 -4.10 13.27 23.22
N ALA A 415 -5.15 13.70 22.53
CA ALA A 415 -6.15 12.78 21.97
C ALA A 415 -5.53 11.85 20.91
N THR A 416 -4.59 12.37 20.11
CA THR A 416 -3.81 11.59 19.14
C THR A 416 -2.93 10.55 19.84
N TYR A 417 -2.22 10.91 20.91
CA TYR A 417 -1.43 9.93 21.68
C TYR A 417 -2.29 8.91 22.41
N ASP A 418 -3.49 9.27 22.85
CA ASP A 418 -4.44 8.32 23.44
C ASP A 418 -4.90 7.29 22.41
N LEU A 419 -5.17 7.69 21.15
CA LEU A 419 -5.48 6.77 20.04
C LEU A 419 -4.31 5.83 19.78
N LEU A 420 -3.08 6.36 19.69
CA LEU A 420 -1.87 5.56 19.49
C LEU A 420 -1.66 4.56 20.63
N SER A 421 -1.85 4.99 21.87
CA SER A 421 -1.65 4.15 23.07
C SER A 421 -2.69 3.02 23.21
N ARG A 422 -3.87 3.18 22.65
CA ARG A 422 -4.87 2.11 22.54
C ARG A 422 -4.59 1.12 21.39
N GLY A 423 -3.64 1.46 20.49
CA GLY A 423 -3.37 0.70 19.28
C GLY A 423 -4.49 0.76 18.25
N ASP A 424 -5.30 1.83 18.26
CA ASP A 424 -6.38 2.07 17.30
C ASP A 424 -5.84 2.64 15.98
N THR A 425 -4.75 2.05 15.48
CA THR A 425 -3.90 2.60 14.42
C THR A 425 -4.08 1.97 13.06
N LEU A 426 -5.16 1.22 12.84
CA LEU A 426 -5.44 0.68 11.51
C LEU A 426 -5.60 1.83 10.50
N GLY A 427 -4.83 1.78 9.39
CA GLY A 427 -4.73 2.84 8.38
C GLY A 427 -3.80 4.00 8.74
N VAL A 428 -3.22 4.03 9.95
CA VAL A 428 -2.19 5.00 10.34
C VAL A 428 -0.84 4.58 9.73
N PHE A 429 -0.19 5.49 9.03
CA PHE A 429 1.05 5.18 8.32
C PHE A 429 2.09 4.50 9.20
N GLN A 430 2.65 3.38 8.73
CA GLN A 430 3.65 2.53 9.38
C GLN A 430 3.29 1.98 10.78
N LEU A 431 2.15 2.37 11.36
CA LEU A 431 1.74 1.98 12.71
C LEU A 431 0.53 1.01 12.72
N ASP A 432 0.15 0.45 11.57
CA ASP A 432 -1.08 -0.31 11.36
C ASP A 432 -0.92 -1.84 11.43
N SER A 433 0.31 -2.38 11.42
CA SER A 433 0.52 -3.83 11.54
C SER A 433 0.19 -4.32 12.95
N ASP A 434 -0.26 -5.57 13.08
CA ASP A 434 -0.68 -6.15 14.37
C ASP A 434 0.43 -6.09 15.42
N GLY A 435 1.66 -6.41 15.04
CA GLY A 435 2.81 -6.32 15.95
C GLY A 435 3.13 -4.89 16.38
N MET A 436 3.03 -3.93 15.48
CA MET A 436 3.21 -2.52 15.83
C MET A 436 2.10 -2.04 16.76
N ARG A 437 0.85 -2.43 16.51
CA ARG A 437 -0.30 -2.11 17.37
C ARG A 437 -0.15 -2.68 18.79
N SER A 438 0.37 -3.90 18.91
CA SER A 438 0.68 -4.52 20.21
C SER A 438 1.80 -3.78 20.94
N LEU A 439 2.86 -3.40 20.22
CA LEU A 439 3.97 -2.63 20.78
C LEU A 439 3.52 -1.24 21.25
N LEU A 440 2.65 -0.56 20.50
CA LEU A 440 2.05 0.74 20.87
C LEU A 440 1.27 0.65 22.19
N LYS A 441 0.48 -0.41 22.40
CA LYS A 441 -0.25 -0.67 23.65
C LYS A 441 0.70 -0.83 24.85
N THR A 442 1.87 -1.43 24.62
CA THR A 442 2.90 -1.62 25.65
C THR A 442 3.69 -0.34 25.90
N LEU A 443 4.10 0.37 24.84
CA LEU A 443 4.89 1.58 24.90
C LEU A 443 4.12 2.76 25.48
N LYS A 444 2.85 2.92 25.08
CA LYS A 444 1.99 4.07 25.40
C LYS A 444 2.69 5.40 25.06
N PRO A 445 2.88 5.69 23.76
CA PRO A 445 3.57 6.90 23.32
C PRO A 445 2.84 8.15 23.84
N ASN A 446 3.60 9.16 24.25
CA ASN A 446 3.06 10.41 24.77
C ASN A 446 3.82 11.65 24.25
N ASN A 447 4.77 11.43 23.36
CA ASN A 447 5.53 12.49 22.69
C ASN A 447 6.01 12.00 21.31
N PHE A 448 6.44 12.93 20.48
CA PHE A 448 6.84 12.67 19.09
C PHE A 448 8.08 11.78 18.98
N ASN A 449 9.04 11.89 19.91
CA ASN A 449 10.26 11.08 19.89
C ASN A 449 9.95 9.59 20.04
N ASP A 450 8.89 9.23 20.78
CA ASP A 450 8.44 7.83 20.88
C ASP A 450 8.03 7.26 19.55
N ILE A 451 7.34 8.03 18.69
CA ILE A 451 6.90 7.61 17.35
C ILE A 451 8.12 7.42 16.46
N SER A 452 9.04 8.39 16.44
CA SER A 452 10.30 8.29 15.70
C SER A 452 11.11 7.06 16.11
N ALA A 453 11.25 6.82 17.42
CA ALA A 453 11.97 5.67 17.95
C ALA A 453 11.31 4.33 17.58
N LEU A 454 9.97 4.25 17.61
CA LEU A 454 9.24 3.06 17.18
C LEU A 454 9.54 2.67 15.73
N ILE A 455 9.49 3.64 14.83
CA ILE A 455 9.79 3.42 13.39
C ILE A 455 11.24 2.93 13.22
N ALA A 456 12.16 3.44 14.03
CA ALA A 456 13.55 3.02 14.00
C ALA A 456 13.79 1.62 14.58
N LEU A 457 13.03 1.23 15.60
CA LEU A 457 13.24 -0.01 16.37
C LEU A 457 12.44 -1.22 15.85
N TYR A 458 11.27 -1.00 15.22
CA TYR A 458 10.44 -2.10 14.74
C TYR A 458 10.93 -2.64 13.38
N ARG A 459 12.08 -3.31 13.40
CA ARG A 459 12.77 -3.90 12.25
C ARG A 459 13.52 -5.15 12.69
N PRO A 460 13.77 -6.13 11.78
CA PRO A 460 14.41 -7.41 12.15
C PRO A 460 15.65 -7.27 13.05
N GLY A 461 16.62 -6.44 12.67
CA GLY A 461 17.88 -6.30 13.45
C GLY A 461 17.68 -5.83 14.91
N PRO A 462 17.06 -4.66 15.17
CA PRO A 462 16.77 -4.23 16.54
C PRO A 462 15.78 -5.15 17.28
N MET A 463 14.86 -5.80 16.56
CA MET A 463 13.92 -6.76 17.15
C MET A 463 14.61 -8.02 17.63
N ASP A 464 15.58 -8.56 16.87
CA ASP A 464 16.40 -9.72 17.26
C ASP A 464 17.21 -9.45 18.55
N MET A 465 17.45 -8.17 18.88
CA MET A 465 18.13 -7.72 20.09
C MET A 465 17.17 -7.25 21.20
N ASP A 466 15.87 -7.49 21.07
CA ASP A 466 14.83 -7.03 21.99
C ASP A 466 14.84 -5.51 22.26
N SER A 467 15.46 -4.69 21.38
CA SER A 467 15.62 -3.25 21.59
C SER A 467 14.28 -2.53 21.68
N HIS A 468 13.29 -2.93 20.89
CA HIS A 468 11.93 -2.38 20.89
C HIS A 468 11.18 -2.63 22.21
N THR A 469 11.27 -3.83 22.76
CA THR A 469 10.66 -4.18 24.07
C THR A 469 11.41 -3.54 25.22
N ASN A 470 12.75 -3.47 25.16
CA ASN A 470 13.56 -2.80 26.17
C ASN A 470 13.25 -1.30 26.21
N TYR A 471 13.09 -0.64 25.06
CA TYR A 471 12.67 0.77 24.98
C TYR A 471 11.33 0.97 25.70
N ALA A 472 10.32 0.18 25.38
CA ALA A 472 9.00 0.27 25.99
C ALA A 472 9.04 0.02 27.52
N LYS A 473 9.80 -0.99 27.96
CA LYS A 473 9.94 -1.31 29.41
C LYS A 473 10.68 -0.21 30.17
N ARG A 474 11.77 0.33 29.61
CA ARG A 474 12.56 1.41 30.25
C ARG A 474 11.75 2.70 30.34
N LYS A 475 11.04 3.08 29.27
CA LYS A 475 10.15 4.24 29.27
C LYS A 475 9.08 4.15 30.38
N ASN A 476 8.47 2.98 30.57
CA ASN A 476 7.42 2.78 31.57
C ASN A 476 7.97 2.41 32.97
N GLY A 477 9.27 2.51 33.19
CA GLY A 477 9.89 2.22 34.49
C GLY A 477 9.90 0.74 34.89
N LEU A 478 9.59 -0.17 33.95
CA LEU A 478 9.55 -1.62 34.18
C LEU A 478 10.95 -2.28 34.09
N GLN A 479 11.92 -1.56 33.56
CA GLN A 479 13.32 -1.99 33.46
C GLN A 479 14.24 -0.84 33.82
N LYS A 480 15.26 -1.13 34.66
CA LYS A 480 16.27 -0.15 35.07
C LYS A 480 17.17 0.19 33.88
N ILE A 481 17.47 1.49 33.71
CA ILE A 481 18.45 1.97 32.75
C ILE A 481 19.85 1.75 33.35
N THR A 482 20.69 1.00 32.65
CA THR A 482 22.07 0.74 33.03
C THR A 482 23.02 1.51 32.11
N PRO A 483 23.93 2.35 32.59
CA PRO A 483 24.87 3.05 31.73
C PRO A 483 25.87 2.08 31.08
N ILE A 484 26.42 2.47 29.94
CA ILE A 484 27.41 1.71 29.19
C ILE A 484 28.64 1.45 30.05
N HIS A 485 29.12 2.49 30.72
CA HIS A 485 30.20 2.46 31.71
C HIS A 485 30.02 3.65 32.69
N PRO A 486 30.39 3.52 33.97
CA PRO A 486 30.19 4.61 34.94
C PRO A 486 30.85 5.94 34.54
N GLU A 487 32.07 5.91 33.97
CA GLU A 487 32.81 7.10 33.55
C GLU A 487 32.12 7.90 32.43
N VAL A 488 31.39 7.23 31.55
CA VAL A 488 30.71 7.86 30.39
C VAL A 488 29.21 8.10 30.64
N ALA A 489 28.70 7.74 31.82
CA ALA A 489 27.30 7.84 32.16
C ALA A 489 26.76 9.26 32.05
N GLU A 490 27.42 10.22 32.68
CA GLU A 490 27.03 11.62 32.69
C GLU A 490 27.28 12.32 31.34
N PRO A 491 28.44 12.15 30.66
CA PRO A 491 28.68 12.73 29.35
C PRO A 491 27.72 12.25 28.27
N LEU A 492 27.30 10.98 28.30
CA LEU A 492 26.35 10.41 27.31
C LEU A 492 24.90 10.67 27.66
N LYS A 493 24.59 11.26 28.77
CA LYS A 493 23.20 11.50 29.21
C LYS A 493 22.45 12.38 28.21
N GLU A 494 23.05 13.47 27.75
CA GLU A 494 22.39 14.34 26.75
C GLU A 494 22.08 13.62 25.43
N VAL A 495 22.80 12.52 25.10
CA VAL A 495 22.64 11.75 23.85
C VAL A 495 21.64 10.61 24.01
N LEU A 496 21.64 9.97 25.21
CA LEU A 496 20.91 8.71 25.41
C LEU A 496 19.62 8.85 26.25
N ASP A 497 19.40 9.98 26.95
CA ASP A 497 18.21 10.17 27.78
C ASP A 497 16.93 10.13 26.94
N GLU A 498 16.92 10.68 25.73
CA GLU A 498 15.77 10.66 24.80
C GLU A 498 15.37 9.25 24.37
N THR A 499 16.27 8.28 24.46
CA THR A 499 16.07 6.88 24.08
C THR A 499 16.23 5.92 25.25
N TYR A 500 16.06 6.41 26.47
CA TYR A 500 16.10 5.62 27.71
C TYR A 500 17.38 4.77 27.85
N GLY A 501 18.53 5.33 27.45
CA GLY A 501 19.83 4.69 27.54
C GLY A 501 20.12 3.66 26.45
N LEU A 502 19.32 3.63 25.36
CA LEU A 502 19.55 2.77 24.20
C LEU A 502 20.18 3.58 23.05
N ILE A 503 21.08 2.95 22.30
CA ILE A 503 21.50 3.48 21.00
C ILE A 503 20.48 3.02 19.96
N VAL A 504 19.78 3.97 19.37
CA VAL A 504 18.75 3.78 18.35
C VAL A 504 19.21 4.39 17.03
N TYR A 505 19.83 5.56 17.09
CA TYR A 505 20.12 6.40 15.95
C TYR A 505 21.60 6.45 15.60
N GLN A 506 21.89 6.64 14.31
CA GLN A 506 23.24 6.87 13.77
C GLN A 506 23.82 8.17 14.32
N GLU A 507 22.99 9.18 14.50
CA GLU A 507 23.33 10.48 15.08
C GLU A 507 23.83 10.35 16.53
N GLN A 508 23.31 9.38 17.29
CA GLN A 508 23.83 9.11 18.65
C GLN A 508 25.23 8.52 18.61
N VAL A 509 25.58 7.71 17.61
CA VAL A 509 26.95 7.22 17.41
C VAL A 509 27.91 8.38 17.11
N GLN A 510 27.48 9.32 16.23
CA GLN A 510 28.26 10.52 15.91
C GLN A 510 28.46 11.43 17.11
N SER A 511 27.37 11.70 17.86
CA SER A 511 27.45 12.53 19.06
C SER A 511 28.30 11.91 20.16
N ALA A 512 28.22 10.59 20.36
CA ALA A 512 29.08 9.88 21.31
C ALA A 512 30.56 10.00 20.93
N ALA A 513 30.93 9.86 19.65
CA ALA A 513 32.30 10.02 19.19
C ALA A 513 32.81 11.49 19.39
N ARG A 514 31.94 12.48 19.13
CA ARG A 514 32.24 13.88 19.37
C ARG A 514 32.52 14.15 20.84
N ILE A 515 31.62 13.72 21.72
CA ILE A 515 31.71 14.04 23.17
C ILE A 515 32.85 13.30 23.85
N LEU A 516 33.03 12.00 23.53
CA LEU A 516 33.96 11.16 24.24
C LEU A 516 35.36 11.17 23.64
N ALA A 517 35.49 11.30 22.32
CA ALA A 517 36.77 11.21 21.63
C ALA A 517 37.20 12.52 20.92
N GLY A 518 36.42 13.63 21.06
CA GLY A 518 36.73 14.94 20.50
C GLY A 518 36.67 15.00 18.96
N TYR A 519 35.89 14.14 18.34
CA TYR A 519 35.76 14.16 16.89
C TYR A 519 34.93 15.35 16.41
N SER A 520 35.26 15.89 15.21
CA SER A 520 34.29 16.69 14.47
C SER A 520 33.08 15.82 14.07
N LEU A 521 31.92 16.41 13.81
CA LEU A 521 30.75 15.65 13.34
C LEU A 521 31.03 14.99 11.99
N GLY A 522 31.82 15.65 11.11
CA GLY A 522 32.24 15.09 9.83
C GLY A 522 33.10 13.83 10.01
N LYS A 523 34.14 13.88 10.86
CA LYS A 523 34.97 12.73 11.18
C LYS A 523 34.16 11.61 11.85
N ALA A 524 33.19 11.96 12.69
CA ALA A 524 32.30 10.98 13.33
C ALA A 524 31.38 10.27 12.32
N ASP A 525 30.96 10.93 11.24
CA ASP A 525 30.23 10.25 10.14
C ASP A 525 31.11 9.24 9.39
N VAL A 526 32.39 9.60 9.14
CA VAL A 526 33.36 8.68 8.54
C VAL A 526 33.54 7.43 9.41
N LEU A 527 33.74 7.63 10.73
CA LEU A 527 33.80 6.53 11.71
C LEU A 527 32.56 5.65 11.69
N ARG A 528 31.37 6.22 11.75
CA ARG A 528 30.12 5.52 11.72
C ARG A 528 29.96 4.64 10.45
N ARG A 529 30.33 5.18 9.28
CA ARG A 529 30.30 4.42 8.01
C ARG A 529 31.30 3.27 8.00
N ALA A 530 32.50 3.50 8.54
CA ALA A 530 33.52 2.47 8.69
C ALA A 530 32.99 1.30 9.55
N MET A 531 32.36 1.63 10.68
CA MET A 531 31.72 0.64 11.56
C MET A 531 30.58 -0.11 10.84
N GLY A 532 29.75 0.58 10.07
CA GLY A 532 28.62 -0.02 9.32
C GLY A 532 29.06 -1.01 8.24
N LYS A 533 30.20 -0.78 7.59
CA LYS A 533 30.77 -1.69 6.58
C LYS A 533 31.31 -2.99 7.17
N LYS A 534 31.54 -3.06 8.48
CA LYS A 534 32.02 -4.24 9.26
C LYS A 534 33.27 -4.93 8.67
N LYS A 535 34.11 -4.18 7.94
CA LYS A 535 35.39 -4.70 7.43
C LYS A 535 36.45 -4.65 8.55
N PRO A 536 37.03 -5.79 8.98
CA PRO A 536 37.95 -5.83 10.12
C PRO A 536 39.14 -4.88 10.02
N GLU A 537 39.70 -4.74 8.81
CA GLU A 537 40.84 -3.85 8.56
C GLU A 537 40.51 -2.37 8.75
N VAL A 538 39.31 -1.96 8.31
CA VAL A 538 38.83 -0.58 8.46
C VAL A 538 38.53 -0.29 9.92
N LEU A 539 37.85 -1.22 10.61
CA LEU A 539 37.58 -1.09 12.04
C LEU A 539 38.86 -0.97 12.90
N ALA A 540 39.88 -1.77 12.57
CA ALA A 540 41.17 -1.71 13.29
C ALA A 540 41.85 -0.34 13.10
N LYS A 541 41.76 0.25 11.90
CA LYS A 541 42.30 1.59 11.62
C LYS A 541 41.60 2.68 12.43
N GLU A 542 40.25 2.62 12.51
CA GLU A 542 39.46 3.61 13.24
C GLU A 542 39.52 3.46 14.76
N LYS A 543 39.74 2.25 15.25
CA LYS A 543 39.86 2.00 16.70
C LYS A 543 40.97 2.80 17.36
N VAL A 544 42.13 2.90 16.71
CA VAL A 544 43.33 3.56 17.28
C VAL A 544 43.08 5.04 17.58
N PRO A 545 42.65 5.88 16.61
CA PRO A 545 42.38 7.29 16.89
C PRO A 545 41.21 7.50 17.84
N PHE A 546 40.18 6.63 17.84
CA PHE A 546 39.07 6.71 18.77
C PHE A 546 39.53 6.52 20.23
N PHE A 547 40.34 5.50 20.51
CA PHE A 547 40.88 5.21 21.82
C PHE A 547 41.85 6.30 22.26
N ALA A 548 42.66 6.84 21.34
CA ALA A 548 43.55 7.97 21.63
C ALA A 548 42.75 9.22 22.06
N GLY A 549 41.69 9.56 21.31
CA GLY A 549 40.81 10.68 21.64
C GLY A 549 40.12 10.51 22.99
N MET A 550 39.59 9.31 23.30
CA MET A 550 38.99 9.05 24.61
C MET A 550 40.00 9.21 25.74
N LYS A 551 41.23 8.74 25.56
CA LYS A 551 42.32 8.92 26.55
C LYS A 551 42.68 10.38 26.76
N GLU A 552 42.75 11.19 25.70
CA GLU A 552 43.00 12.64 25.77
C GLU A 552 41.91 13.36 26.56
N HIS A 553 40.67 12.87 26.49
CA HIS A 553 39.52 13.39 27.25
C HIS A 553 39.39 12.79 28.65
N GLY A 554 40.38 12.00 29.10
CA GLY A 554 40.51 11.53 30.49
C GLY A 554 39.76 10.23 30.81
N TYR A 555 39.28 9.48 29.81
CA TYR A 555 38.61 8.20 30.01
C TYR A 555 39.59 7.03 30.08
N SER A 556 39.25 6.02 30.88
CA SER A 556 40.03 4.79 30.99
C SER A 556 39.95 3.93 29.72
N GLN A 557 40.90 3.00 29.57
CA GLN A 557 40.88 2.05 28.46
C GLN A 557 39.69 1.10 28.54
N GLU A 558 39.27 0.76 29.77
CA GLU A 558 38.08 -0.04 30.04
C GLU A 558 36.81 0.66 29.57
N ALA A 559 36.66 1.94 29.85
CA ALA A 559 35.54 2.73 29.35
C ALA A 559 35.55 2.83 27.82
N ALA A 560 36.71 3.08 27.20
CA ALA A 560 36.86 3.11 25.74
C ALA A 560 36.47 1.78 25.08
N GLN A 561 36.90 0.67 25.68
CA GLN A 561 36.55 -0.66 25.18
C GLN A 561 35.05 -0.92 25.33
N ALA A 562 34.46 -0.62 26.48
CA ALA A 562 33.01 -0.79 26.71
C ALA A 562 32.16 0.00 25.70
N VAL A 563 32.56 1.26 25.43
CA VAL A 563 31.87 2.09 24.40
C VAL A 563 32.05 1.49 23.01
N TRP A 564 33.25 1.10 22.63
CA TRP A 564 33.54 0.51 21.32
C TRP A 564 32.76 -0.77 21.07
N ASP A 565 32.67 -1.65 22.07
CA ASP A 565 31.99 -2.94 21.98
C ASP A 565 30.46 -2.79 21.81
N ILE A 566 29.90 -1.63 22.19
CA ILE A 566 28.49 -1.30 21.93
C ILE A 566 28.34 -0.58 20.60
N LEU A 567 29.17 0.41 20.26
CA LEU A 567 29.03 1.21 19.06
C LEU A 567 29.18 0.38 17.78
N VAL A 568 30.11 -0.57 17.73
CA VAL A 568 30.42 -1.36 16.53
C VAL A 568 29.25 -2.24 16.09
N PRO A 569 28.65 -3.09 16.94
CA PRO A 569 27.44 -3.85 16.56
C PRO A 569 26.26 -2.95 16.17
N PHE A 570 26.01 -1.90 16.97
CA PHE A 570 24.86 -1.01 16.74
C PHE A 570 24.99 -0.18 15.47
N SER A 571 26.18 0.22 15.03
CA SER A 571 26.36 0.95 13.77
C SER A 571 25.82 0.18 12.53
N GLY A 572 25.72 -1.15 12.63
CA GLY A 572 25.09 -1.97 11.58
C GLY A 572 23.58 -1.98 11.65
N TYR A 573 22.98 -1.57 12.76
CA TYR A 573 21.53 -1.58 13.01
C TYR A 573 20.96 -0.20 13.35
N ALA A 574 21.79 0.78 13.69
CA ALA A 574 21.35 2.13 13.99
C ALA A 574 20.63 2.77 12.80
N PHE A 575 19.59 3.54 13.10
CA PHE A 575 18.72 4.14 12.07
C PHE A 575 19.06 5.61 11.85
N ASN A 576 18.78 6.14 10.68
CA ASN A 576 18.86 7.56 10.42
C ASN A 576 17.72 8.28 11.16
N LYS A 577 18.04 9.11 12.16
CA LYS A 577 17.05 9.86 12.95
C LYS A 577 16.26 10.81 12.09
N ALA A 578 16.90 11.49 11.14
CA ALA A 578 16.24 12.41 10.23
C ALA A 578 15.15 11.70 9.42
N HIS A 579 15.41 10.48 8.91
CA HIS A 579 14.43 9.68 8.20
C HIS A 579 13.27 9.25 9.12
N SER A 580 13.55 8.71 10.31
CA SER A 580 12.48 8.26 11.21
C SER A 580 11.63 9.41 11.76
N ALA A 581 12.20 10.59 11.95
CA ALA A 581 11.47 11.78 12.35
C ALA A 581 10.55 12.26 11.21
N ALA A 582 11.05 12.33 9.97
CA ALA A 582 10.23 12.72 8.83
C ALA A 582 9.05 11.76 8.61
N TYR A 583 9.30 10.46 8.67
CA TYR A 583 8.25 9.44 8.54
C TYR A 583 7.33 9.37 9.76
N GLY A 584 7.88 9.63 10.95
CA GLY A 584 7.10 9.81 12.17
C GLY A 584 6.09 10.96 12.07
N LEU A 585 6.44 12.02 11.33
CA LEU A 585 5.52 13.13 11.08
C LEU A 585 4.32 12.72 10.21
N ILE A 586 4.55 11.91 9.17
CA ILE A 586 3.44 11.32 8.37
C ILE A 586 2.58 10.41 9.25
N SER A 587 3.20 9.57 10.09
CA SER A 587 2.46 8.72 11.04
C SER A 587 1.61 9.56 11.99
N TYR A 588 2.17 10.64 12.51
CA TYR A 588 1.45 11.55 13.41
C TYR A 588 0.31 12.30 12.70
N TRP A 589 0.52 12.81 11.49
CA TRP A 589 -0.52 13.46 10.69
C TRP A 589 -1.69 12.50 10.42
N THR A 590 -1.41 11.28 10.01
CA THR A 590 -2.47 10.27 9.77
C THR A 590 -3.19 9.88 11.05
N ALA A 591 -2.50 9.78 12.19
CA ALA A 591 -3.12 9.53 13.50
C ALA A 591 -3.98 10.71 13.97
N TYR A 592 -3.51 11.95 13.79
CA TYR A 592 -4.25 13.16 14.11
C TYR A 592 -5.54 13.29 13.27
N LEU A 593 -5.42 13.08 11.95
CA LEU A 593 -6.58 13.11 11.06
C LEU A 593 -7.59 12.02 11.43
N LYS A 594 -7.15 10.81 11.72
CA LYS A 594 -8.03 9.74 12.20
C LYS A 594 -8.73 10.09 13.53
N THR A 595 -8.05 10.82 14.41
CA THR A 595 -8.57 11.20 15.73
C THR A 595 -9.63 12.30 15.61
N HIS A 596 -9.35 13.37 14.85
CA HIS A 596 -10.15 14.58 14.82
C HIS A 596 -11.10 14.67 13.63
N TYR A 597 -10.81 13.92 12.56
CA TYR A 597 -11.61 13.88 11.33
C TYR A 597 -11.85 12.43 10.87
N PRO A 598 -12.42 11.59 11.77
CA PRO A 598 -12.51 10.14 11.52
C PRO A 598 -13.32 9.78 10.29
N VAL A 599 -14.39 10.50 9.98
CA VAL A 599 -15.26 10.24 8.83
C VAL A 599 -14.52 10.54 7.52
N GLU A 600 -13.91 11.71 7.44
CA GLU A 600 -13.17 12.17 6.28
C GLU A 600 -11.93 11.31 6.02
N PHE A 601 -11.24 10.92 7.10
CA PHE A 601 -10.09 10.01 7.02
C PHE A 601 -10.49 8.62 6.53
N MET A 602 -11.59 8.06 7.05
CA MET A 602 -12.07 6.75 6.62
C MET A 602 -12.55 6.76 5.17
N ALA A 603 -13.18 7.84 4.70
CA ALA A 603 -13.55 7.99 3.28
C ALA A 603 -12.30 7.97 2.38
N ALA A 604 -11.27 8.74 2.71
CA ALA A 604 -10.00 8.75 1.97
C ALA A 604 -9.28 7.40 2.01
N LEU A 605 -9.30 6.72 3.16
CA LEU A 605 -8.66 5.41 3.33
C LEU A 605 -9.36 4.33 2.50
N LEU A 606 -10.70 4.33 2.48
CA LEU A 606 -11.50 3.43 1.64
C LEU A 606 -11.28 3.70 0.15
N GLN A 607 -11.15 4.97 -0.25
CA GLN A 607 -10.80 5.35 -1.63
C GLN A 607 -9.44 4.77 -2.03
N GLY A 608 -8.42 4.93 -1.21
CA GLY A 608 -7.09 4.37 -1.45
C GLY A 608 -7.04 2.84 -1.50
N ALA A 609 -8.02 2.16 -0.90
CA ALA A 609 -8.16 0.71 -0.90
C ALA A 609 -9.10 0.16 -1.97
N SER A 610 -9.78 1.01 -2.75
CA SER A 610 -10.89 0.63 -3.65
C SER A 610 -10.57 -0.50 -4.65
N THR A 611 -9.31 -0.66 -5.05
CA THR A 611 -8.85 -1.74 -5.93
C THR A 611 -8.46 -3.02 -5.18
N ASN A 612 -8.39 -3.00 -3.84
CA ASN A 612 -7.99 -4.13 -3.01
C ASN A 612 -9.13 -4.55 -2.07
N LYS A 613 -9.83 -5.63 -2.43
CA LYS A 613 -11.02 -6.11 -1.72
C LYS A 613 -10.76 -6.44 -0.24
N ASP A 614 -9.61 -7.05 0.08
CA ASP A 614 -9.28 -7.45 1.45
C ASP A 614 -9.06 -6.21 2.33
N LYS A 615 -8.34 -5.21 1.83
CA LYS A 615 -8.16 -3.93 2.53
C LYS A 615 -9.46 -3.16 2.66
N THR A 616 -10.30 -3.15 1.63
CA THR A 616 -11.61 -2.48 1.69
C THR A 616 -12.49 -3.12 2.77
N ALA A 617 -12.56 -4.44 2.83
CA ALA A 617 -13.31 -5.16 3.88
C ALA A 617 -12.76 -4.82 5.28
N LEU A 618 -11.43 -4.82 5.45
CA LEU A 618 -10.76 -4.47 6.69
C LEU A 618 -11.12 -3.04 7.16
N TYR A 619 -11.08 -2.06 6.26
CA TYR A 619 -11.38 -0.67 6.58
C TYR A 619 -12.88 -0.40 6.82
N LEU A 620 -13.77 -1.16 6.16
CA LEU A 620 -15.20 -1.14 6.49
C LEU A 620 -15.48 -1.70 7.89
N GLY A 621 -14.79 -2.77 8.28
CA GLY A 621 -14.81 -3.29 9.64
C GLY A 621 -14.36 -2.24 10.65
N GLU A 622 -13.29 -1.51 10.35
CA GLU A 622 -12.79 -0.42 11.19
C GLU A 622 -13.78 0.75 11.29
N ALA A 623 -14.40 1.15 10.18
CA ALA A 623 -15.43 2.20 10.19
C ALA A 623 -16.61 1.82 11.11
N ARG A 624 -17.10 0.58 11.01
CA ARG A 624 -18.15 0.05 11.90
C ARG A 624 -17.71 0.07 13.37
N ARG A 625 -16.47 -0.38 13.67
CA ARG A 625 -15.89 -0.36 15.02
C ARG A 625 -15.82 1.06 15.59
N MET A 626 -15.53 2.04 14.74
CA MET A 626 -15.51 3.46 15.10
C MET A 626 -16.91 4.09 15.18
N GLY A 627 -17.97 3.33 14.89
CA GLY A 627 -19.35 3.85 14.87
C GLY A 627 -19.68 4.70 13.63
N ILE A 628 -18.85 4.65 12.58
CA ILE A 628 -19.05 5.38 11.33
C ILE A 628 -19.89 4.52 10.40
N GLN A 629 -21.04 5.03 10.01
CA GLN A 629 -21.90 4.38 9.04
C GLN A 629 -21.37 4.62 7.62
N VAL A 630 -21.30 3.54 6.83
CA VAL A 630 -20.97 3.60 5.40
C VAL A 630 -22.24 3.32 4.60
N LEU A 631 -22.71 4.33 3.86
CA LEU A 631 -23.94 4.26 3.07
C LEU A 631 -23.67 3.74 1.66
N SER A 632 -24.65 3.02 1.11
CA SER A 632 -24.64 2.51 -0.26
C SER A 632 -24.45 3.65 -1.28
N PRO A 633 -23.94 3.36 -2.49
CA PRO A 633 -23.83 4.36 -3.53
C PRO A 633 -25.23 4.91 -3.90
N ASP A 634 -25.28 6.18 -4.32
CA ASP A 634 -26.52 6.89 -4.64
C ASP A 634 -26.28 7.86 -5.81
N VAL A 635 -27.09 7.80 -6.84
CA VAL A 635 -26.95 8.66 -8.03
C VAL A 635 -27.13 10.16 -7.71
N ASN A 636 -27.83 10.49 -6.63
CA ASN A 636 -28.07 11.87 -6.19
C ASN A 636 -27.07 12.40 -5.16
N GLU A 637 -26.32 11.51 -4.49
CA GLU A 637 -25.43 11.90 -3.38
C GLU A 637 -23.96 11.55 -3.66
N SER A 638 -23.70 10.41 -4.32
CA SER A 638 -22.34 9.94 -4.55
C SER A 638 -21.64 10.72 -5.65
N VAL A 639 -20.35 10.93 -5.46
CA VAL A 639 -19.39 11.31 -6.52
C VAL A 639 -18.60 10.08 -6.98
N TYR A 640 -17.56 10.26 -7.77
CA TYR A 640 -16.73 9.13 -8.24
C TYR A 640 -16.01 8.44 -7.08
N GLU A 641 -15.41 9.22 -6.18
CA GLU A 641 -14.67 8.76 -5.02
C GLU A 641 -15.61 8.52 -3.81
N TYR A 642 -15.11 7.80 -2.80
CA TYR A 642 -15.74 7.79 -1.48
C TYR A 642 -15.72 9.20 -0.88
N SER A 643 -16.80 9.64 -0.27
CA SER A 643 -16.91 10.98 0.29
C SER A 643 -17.46 10.98 1.72
N ALA A 644 -17.08 11.99 2.50
CA ALA A 644 -17.67 12.25 3.79
C ALA A 644 -18.92 13.14 3.61
N VAL A 645 -20.03 12.75 4.19
CA VAL A 645 -21.29 13.51 4.16
C VAL A 645 -21.83 13.60 5.59
N GLY A 646 -21.61 14.75 6.25
CA GLY A 646 -21.87 14.88 7.68
C GLY A 646 -21.03 13.90 8.49
N ASP A 647 -21.69 13.01 9.25
CA ASP A 647 -21.04 12.02 10.12
C ASP A 647 -21.00 10.61 9.51
N VAL A 648 -21.25 10.47 8.20
CA VAL A 648 -21.27 9.20 7.50
C VAL A 648 -20.34 9.21 6.29
N VAL A 649 -19.88 8.04 5.87
CA VAL A 649 -19.16 7.86 4.61
C VAL A 649 -20.16 7.42 3.53
N ARG A 650 -20.15 8.09 2.39
CA ARG A 650 -20.90 7.69 1.20
C ARG A 650 -20.00 6.90 0.25
N PHE A 651 -20.49 5.76 -0.22
CA PHE A 651 -19.80 4.92 -1.20
C PHE A 651 -19.72 5.64 -2.55
N GLY A 652 -18.53 5.66 -3.18
CA GLY A 652 -18.31 6.28 -4.48
C GLY A 652 -18.89 5.48 -5.63
N LEU A 653 -19.45 6.13 -6.66
CA LEU A 653 -19.94 5.46 -7.87
C LEU A 653 -18.81 4.77 -8.65
N GLY A 654 -17.57 5.28 -8.58
CA GLY A 654 -16.42 4.70 -9.25
C GLY A 654 -15.95 3.36 -8.66
N ALA A 655 -16.37 3.02 -7.45
CA ALA A 655 -16.09 1.72 -6.84
C ALA A 655 -17.04 0.61 -7.34
N ILE A 656 -18.11 0.96 -8.07
CA ILE A 656 -19.04 0.01 -8.69
C ILE A 656 -18.37 -0.56 -9.96
N ARG A 657 -18.41 -1.87 -10.10
CA ARG A 657 -17.86 -2.55 -11.28
C ARG A 657 -18.52 -2.02 -12.58
N ASN A 658 -17.73 -1.84 -13.63
CA ASN A 658 -18.12 -1.30 -14.95
C ASN A 658 -18.56 0.19 -14.96
N VAL A 659 -18.31 0.94 -13.88
CA VAL A 659 -18.63 2.36 -13.80
C VAL A 659 -17.35 3.18 -13.92
N GLY A 660 -17.19 3.89 -15.04
CA GLY A 660 -16.01 4.69 -15.34
C GLY A 660 -16.15 6.17 -14.95
N LYS A 661 -15.01 6.84 -14.76
CA LYS A 661 -14.96 8.24 -14.28
C LYS A 661 -15.75 9.20 -15.17
N ALA A 662 -15.56 9.16 -16.49
CA ALA A 662 -16.25 10.05 -17.42
C ALA A 662 -17.79 9.98 -17.32
N ALA A 663 -18.32 8.78 -17.12
CA ALA A 663 -19.76 8.58 -16.97
C ALA A 663 -20.26 9.14 -15.61
N VAL A 664 -19.50 8.94 -14.54
CA VAL A 664 -19.87 9.50 -13.23
C VAL A 664 -19.78 11.03 -13.25
N ASP A 665 -18.73 11.60 -13.82
CA ASP A 665 -18.58 13.05 -13.95
C ASP A 665 -19.76 13.64 -14.74
N ALA A 666 -20.25 12.95 -15.78
CA ALA A 666 -21.44 13.34 -16.53
C ALA A 666 -22.73 13.26 -15.69
N ILE A 667 -22.91 12.21 -14.87
CA ILE A 667 -24.04 12.06 -13.95
C ILE A 667 -24.05 13.18 -12.91
N VAL A 668 -22.89 13.43 -12.30
CA VAL A 668 -22.74 14.47 -11.26
C VAL A 668 -22.98 15.86 -11.82
N LYS A 669 -22.37 16.19 -12.96
CA LYS A 669 -22.55 17.47 -13.63
C LYS A 669 -24.01 17.74 -14.00
N GLU A 670 -24.72 16.73 -14.46
CA GLU A 670 -26.14 16.89 -14.82
C GLU A 670 -27.05 17.15 -13.63
N ARG A 671 -26.82 16.48 -12.49
CA ARG A 671 -27.62 16.73 -11.26
C ARG A 671 -27.29 18.05 -10.57
N GLU A 672 -26.13 18.65 -10.85
CA GLU A 672 -25.70 19.96 -10.32
C GLU A 672 -26.14 21.13 -11.22
N ASN A 673 -26.72 20.85 -12.37
CA ASN A 673 -27.32 21.85 -13.23
C ASN A 673 -28.62 22.41 -12.64
N ASP A 674 -29.21 23.40 -13.33
CA ASP A 674 -30.48 24.06 -12.92
C ASP A 674 -31.66 23.08 -12.72
N HIS A 675 -31.60 21.85 -13.31
CA HIS A 675 -32.60 20.81 -13.16
C HIS A 675 -32.55 20.07 -11.80
N GLY A 676 -31.43 20.20 -11.05
CA GLY A 676 -31.27 19.62 -9.72
C GLY A 676 -31.20 18.08 -9.69
N LYS A 677 -31.47 17.50 -8.52
CA LYS A 677 -31.44 16.05 -8.29
C LYS A 677 -32.43 15.28 -9.18
N TYR A 678 -32.08 14.03 -9.52
CA TYR A 678 -32.98 13.14 -10.24
C TYR A 678 -34.18 12.76 -9.36
N VAL A 679 -35.37 12.81 -9.93
CA VAL A 679 -36.61 12.56 -9.19
C VAL A 679 -36.98 11.09 -9.19
N ASN A 680 -36.74 10.38 -10.32
CA ASN A 680 -37.02 8.96 -10.52
C ASN A 680 -36.12 8.39 -11.62
N PHE A 681 -36.19 7.10 -11.86
CA PHE A 681 -35.39 6.42 -12.88
C PHE A 681 -35.67 6.90 -14.32
N PRO A 682 -36.93 7.10 -14.75
CA PRO A 682 -37.21 7.71 -16.04
C PRO A 682 -36.58 9.09 -16.23
N ASP A 683 -36.61 9.95 -15.21
CA ASP A 683 -35.95 11.26 -15.22
C ASP A 683 -34.43 11.13 -15.39
N PHE A 684 -33.80 10.22 -14.66
CA PHE A 684 -32.38 9.91 -14.81
C PHE A 684 -32.03 9.50 -16.25
N ILE A 685 -32.73 8.54 -16.83
CA ILE A 685 -32.45 8.03 -18.19
C ILE A 685 -32.61 9.14 -19.24
N ARG A 686 -33.59 10.04 -19.09
CA ARG A 686 -33.82 11.16 -20.02
C ARG A 686 -32.71 12.21 -19.94
N ARG A 687 -32.29 12.57 -18.75
CA ARG A 687 -31.39 13.71 -18.51
C ARG A 687 -29.93 13.37 -18.76
N VAL A 688 -29.47 12.21 -18.27
CA VAL A 688 -28.02 11.91 -18.32
C VAL A 688 -27.47 11.91 -19.75
N PRO A 689 -26.26 12.41 -19.97
CA PRO A 689 -25.60 12.39 -21.27
C PRO A 689 -25.38 10.96 -21.82
N MET A 690 -25.13 10.87 -23.13
CA MET A 690 -24.97 9.59 -23.86
C MET A 690 -23.86 8.70 -23.27
N GLU A 691 -22.83 9.30 -22.69
CA GLU A 691 -21.69 8.64 -22.06
C GLU A 691 -22.13 7.79 -20.86
N ALA A 692 -23.17 8.19 -20.16
CA ALA A 692 -23.74 7.48 -19.01
C ALA A 692 -24.87 6.51 -19.40
N LEU A 693 -25.34 6.52 -20.65
CA LEU A 693 -26.41 5.63 -21.15
C LEU A 693 -25.86 4.28 -21.69
N ASN A 694 -24.92 3.67 -21.00
CA ASN A 694 -24.41 2.34 -21.31
C ASN A 694 -25.18 1.27 -20.52
N ARG A 695 -25.68 0.22 -21.20
CA ARG A 695 -26.46 -0.86 -20.57
C ARG A 695 -25.77 -1.50 -19.39
N ARG A 696 -24.48 -1.87 -19.53
CA ARG A 696 -23.71 -2.49 -18.46
C ARG A 696 -23.49 -1.55 -17.27
N LEU A 697 -23.32 -0.28 -17.54
CA LEU A 697 -23.16 0.74 -16.49
C LEU A 697 -24.46 0.88 -15.68
N VAL A 698 -25.59 1.10 -16.36
CA VAL A 698 -26.90 1.27 -15.70
C VAL A 698 -27.30 -0.02 -14.96
N GLU A 699 -27.09 -1.19 -15.56
CA GLU A 699 -27.28 -2.48 -14.87
C GLU A 699 -26.46 -2.57 -13.58
N SER A 700 -25.18 -2.18 -13.63
CA SER A 700 -24.28 -2.20 -12.46
C SER A 700 -24.76 -1.22 -11.38
N LEU A 701 -25.23 -0.03 -11.73
CA LEU A 701 -25.82 0.93 -10.81
C LEU A 701 -27.07 0.38 -10.13
N ILE A 702 -27.97 -0.25 -10.89
CA ILE A 702 -29.20 -0.89 -10.36
C ILE A 702 -28.84 -1.99 -9.35
N LYS A 703 -27.96 -2.92 -9.74
CA LYS A 703 -27.52 -4.03 -8.89
C LYS A 703 -26.82 -3.55 -7.61
N ALA A 704 -26.07 -2.46 -7.70
CA ALA A 704 -25.41 -1.85 -6.55
C ALA A 704 -26.35 -1.05 -5.64
N GLY A 705 -27.60 -0.80 -6.05
CA GLY A 705 -28.56 -0.04 -5.28
C GLY A 705 -28.43 1.48 -5.41
N ALA A 706 -27.73 1.97 -6.45
CA ALA A 706 -27.49 3.40 -6.62
C ALA A 706 -28.78 4.22 -6.91
N PHE A 707 -29.88 3.59 -7.21
CA PHE A 707 -31.20 4.21 -7.45
C PHE A 707 -32.17 4.09 -6.27
N ASP A 708 -31.82 3.41 -5.18
CA ASP A 708 -32.75 3.06 -4.09
C ASP A 708 -33.43 4.29 -3.46
N SER A 709 -32.78 5.46 -3.54
CA SER A 709 -33.33 6.73 -3.00
C SER A 709 -34.45 7.32 -3.87
N ILE A 710 -34.50 6.96 -5.16
CA ILE A 710 -35.46 7.52 -6.12
C ILE A 710 -36.43 6.45 -6.64
N ASP A 711 -36.01 5.21 -6.73
CA ASP A 711 -36.82 4.06 -7.12
C ASP A 711 -36.32 2.78 -6.41
N PRO A 712 -36.94 2.38 -5.28
CA PRO A 712 -36.41 1.32 -4.43
C PRO A 712 -36.58 -0.10 -4.97
N ASN A 713 -37.38 -0.32 -6.04
CA ASN A 713 -37.58 -1.64 -6.61
C ASN A 713 -36.55 -1.96 -7.69
N ARG A 714 -35.40 -2.50 -7.27
CA ARG A 714 -34.28 -2.82 -8.17
C ARG A 714 -34.67 -3.82 -9.27
N ARG A 715 -35.55 -4.78 -8.98
CA ARG A 715 -36.03 -5.77 -9.97
C ARG A 715 -36.85 -5.13 -11.07
N ALA A 716 -37.69 -4.17 -10.73
CA ALA A 716 -38.49 -3.40 -11.71
C ALA A 716 -37.55 -2.65 -12.67
N LEU A 717 -36.56 -1.90 -12.11
CA LEU A 717 -35.59 -1.16 -12.90
C LEU A 717 -34.74 -2.07 -13.78
N PHE A 718 -34.31 -3.20 -13.25
CA PHE A 718 -33.54 -4.20 -14.01
C PHE A 718 -34.35 -4.76 -15.21
N THR A 719 -35.63 -4.94 -15.04
CA THR A 719 -36.50 -5.46 -16.10
C THR A 719 -36.61 -4.51 -17.29
N ILE A 720 -36.61 -3.20 -17.03
CA ILE A 720 -36.90 -2.19 -18.08
C ILE A 720 -35.65 -1.46 -18.62
N HIS A 721 -34.53 -1.51 -17.95
CA HIS A 721 -33.39 -0.63 -18.23
C HIS A 721 -32.90 -0.70 -19.69
N GLU A 722 -32.83 -1.87 -20.30
CA GLU A 722 -32.41 -2.00 -21.70
C GLU A 722 -33.38 -1.35 -22.69
N ALA A 723 -34.66 -1.57 -22.49
CA ALA A 723 -35.69 -0.97 -23.33
C ALA A 723 -35.74 0.56 -23.19
N ALA A 724 -35.62 1.05 -21.93
CA ALA A 724 -35.57 2.48 -21.61
C ALA A 724 -34.36 3.18 -22.26
N ILE A 725 -33.18 2.58 -22.14
CA ILE A 725 -31.95 3.11 -22.74
C ILE A 725 -32.07 3.16 -24.27
N ASN A 726 -32.53 2.06 -24.91
CA ASN A 726 -32.67 2.02 -26.37
C ASN A 726 -33.63 3.08 -26.90
N SER A 727 -34.75 3.30 -26.22
CA SER A 727 -35.74 4.31 -26.57
C SER A 727 -35.14 5.71 -26.54
N VAL A 728 -34.50 6.08 -25.41
CA VAL A 728 -33.93 7.40 -25.23
C VAL A 728 -32.69 7.67 -26.10
N VAL A 729 -31.83 6.66 -26.30
CA VAL A 729 -30.66 6.77 -27.19
C VAL A 729 -31.12 7.00 -28.64
N GLY A 730 -32.18 6.35 -29.06
CA GLY A 730 -32.80 6.56 -30.39
C GLY A 730 -33.29 8.00 -30.58
N LEU A 731 -33.93 8.57 -29.54
CA LEU A 731 -34.40 9.96 -29.55
C LEU A 731 -33.26 10.98 -29.56
N LYS A 732 -32.28 10.81 -28.69
CA LYS A 732 -31.09 11.70 -28.61
C LYS A 732 -30.27 11.70 -29.89
N ARG A 733 -30.15 10.57 -30.58
CA ARG A 733 -29.48 10.49 -31.90
C ARG A 733 -30.23 11.26 -32.96
N LYS A 734 -31.54 11.10 -33.05
CA LYS A 734 -32.38 11.85 -34.00
C LYS A 734 -32.31 13.37 -33.78
N GLN A 735 -32.28 13.80 -32.50
CA GLN A 735 -32.09 15.21 -32.15
C GLN A 735 -30.70 15.73 -32.55
N ALA A 736 -29.64 14.93 -32.34
CA ALA A 736 -28.28 15.30 -32.74
C ALA A 736 -28.10 15.36 -34.27
N GLU A 737 -28.86 14.59 -35.03
CA GLU A 737 -28.87 14.57 -36.51
C GLU A 737 -29.74 15.68 -37.13
N GLY A 738 -30.36 16.56 -36.30
CA GLY A 738 -31.16 17.70 -36.75
C GLY A 738 -32.54 17.31 -37.33
N GLN A 739 -32.99 16.10 -37.10
CA GLN A 739 -34.36 15.67 -37.38
C GLN A 739 -35.28 16.12 -36.26
N PHE A 740 -35.79 17.35 -36.36
CA PHE A 740 -36.87 17.81 -35.49
C PHE A 740 -38.16 17.10 -35.81
N ASP A 741 -38.78 16.52 -34.81
CA ASP A 741 -40.13 15.97 -34.98
C ASP A 741 -41.13 17.14 -35.06
N LEU A 742 -41.94 17.15 -36.11
CA LEU A 742 -42.89 18.25 -36.42
C LEU A 742 -43.94 18.43 -35.29
N PHE A 743 -43.97 17.52 -34.31
CA PHE A 743 -44.94 17.53 -33.20
C PHE A 743 -44.34 18.04 -31.88
N SER A 744 -43.03 18.39 -31.79
CA SER A 744 -42.42 18.94 -30.56
C SER A 744 -42.81 20.38 -30.28
N ASP A 745 -43.28 21.14 -31.28
CA ASP A 745 -43.74 22.51 -31.15
C ASP A 745 -45.20 22.64 -30.64
N LEU A 746 -45.88 21.52 -30.38
CA LEU A 746 -47.23 21.46 -29.81
C LEU A 746 -47.25 21.35 -28.27
N GLU A 747 -46.07 21.26 -27.62
CA GLU A 747 -45.97 21.20 -26.15
C GLU A 747 -46.24 22.53 -25.43
N ASP A 748 -46.42 23.66 -26.16
CA ASP A 748 -46.76 24.96 -25.55
C ASP A 748 -48.31 25.21 -25.42
N ALA A 749 -49.12 24.19 -25.67
CA ALA A 749 -50.58 24.31 -25.55
C ALA A 749 -51.19 23.20 -24.68
N GLY A 750 -51.19 23.40 -23.34
CA GLY A 750 -52.11 22.72 -22.45
C GLY A 750 -51.53 21.65 -21.55
N GLU A 751 -51.88 21.77 -20.27
CA GLU A 751 -51.49 20.92 -19.11
C GLU A 751 -51.91 19.44 -19.17
N ASP A 752 -52.34 18.92 -20.36
CA ASP A 752 -52.86 17.56 -20.47
C ASP A 752 -51.99 16.55 -21.26
N ASP A 753 -50.80 16.93 -21.75
CA ASP A 753 -49.94 16.05 -22.58
C ASP A 753 -48.63 15.55 -21.93
N ALA A 754 -48.60 15.52 -20.61
CA ALA A 754 -47.54 14.82 -19.83
C ALA A 754 -47.55 13.28 -20.07
N GLY A 755 -48.52 12.78 -20.81
CA GLY A 755 -48.77 11.33 -20.95
C GLY A 755 -47.96 10.58 -22.02
N MET A 756 -47.38 11.24 -23.05
CA MET A 756 -46.76 10.49 -24.17
C MET A 756 -45.25 10.26 -24.01
N GLY A 757 -44.53 11.13 -23.32
CA GLY A 757 -43.12 10.90 -22.95
C GLY A 757 -42.97 9.92 -21.78
N ASP A 758 -43.89 9.97 -20.82
CA ASP A 758 -43.89 9.08 -19.65
C ASP A 758 -44.37 7.66 -19.96
N ALA A 759 -45.12 7.47 -21.04
CA ALA A 759 -45.60 6.13 -21.48
C ALA A 759 -44.47 5.22 -22.01
N MET A 760 -43.32 5.78 -22.38
CA MET A 760 -42.19 4.99 -22.93
C MET A 760 -41.23 4.40 -21.86
N VAL A 761 -41.24 4.87 -20.63
CA VAL A 761 -40.40 4.34 -19.52
C VAL A 761 -41.31 4.15 -18.30
N ASN A 762 -42.26 3.26 -18.38
CA ASN A 762 -43.09 2.93 -17.23
C ASN A 762 -42.43 1.84 -16.39
N VAL A 763 -42.14 2.15 -15.11
CA VAL A 763 -41.57 1.20 -14.16
C VAL A 763 -42.65 0.19 -13.80
N PRO A 764 -42.47 -1.12 -14.09
CA PRO A 764 -43.50 -2.12 -13.84
C PRO A 764 -43.67 -2.38 -12.34
N ASP A 765 -44.90 -2.63 -11.91
CA ASP A 765 -45.21 -3.08 -10.57
C ASP A 765 -44.93 -4.59 -10.47
N VAL A 766 -43.70 -4.92 -10.06
CA VAL A 766 -43.26 -6.30 -9.83
C VAL A 766 -42.71 -6.45 -8.41
N GLU A 767 -42.86 -7.64 -7.86
CA GLU A 767 -42.27 -7.93 -6.54
C GLU A 767 -40.75 -7.79 -6.58
N GLU A 768 -40.19 -7.12 -5.59
CA GLU A 768 -38.75 -6.90 -5.45
C GLU A 768 -37.99 -8.22 -5.23
N TRP A 769 -36.72 -8.26 -5.56
CA TRP A 769 -35.84 -9.38 -5.21
C TRP A 769 -35.80 -9.61 -3.70
N ASP A 770 -35.64 -10.88 -3.32
CA ASP A 770 -35.42 -11.21 -1.94
C ASP A 770 -34.12 -10.61 -1.42
N LYS A 771 -33.99 -10.51 -0.10
CA LYS A 771 -32.82 -9.91 0.57
C LYS A 771 -31.51 -10.58 0.14
N LYS A 772 -31.50 -11.90 0.00
CA LYS A 772 -30.30 -12.66 -0.36
C LYS A 772 -29.83 -12.32 -1.78
N THR A 773 -30.76 -12.24 -2.72
CA THR A 773 -30.48 -11.88 -4.12
C THR A 773 -29.93 -10.45 -4.21
N LYS A 774 -30.53 -9.48 -3.50
CA LYS A 774 -30.05 -8.09 -3.44
C LYS A 774 -28.61 -8.01 -2.91
N LEU A 775 -28.32 -8.66 -1.80
CA LEU A 775 -26.99 -8.69 -1.21
C LEU A 775 -25.96 -9.38 -2.13
N ASN A 776 -26.36 -10.44 -2.85
CA ASN A 776 -25.48 -11.09 -3.82
C ASN A 776 -25.12 -10.16 -4.99
N PHE A 777 -26.09 -9.38 -5.50
CA PHE A 777 -25.83 -8.39 -6.54
C PHE A 777 -24.95 -7.24 -6.04
N GLU A 778 -25.16 -6.74 -4.82
CA GLU A 778 -24.26 -5.77 -4.21
C GLU A 778 -22.84 -6.32 -4.15
N ARG A 779 -22.67 -7.54 -3.67
CA ARG A 779 -21.35 -8.18 -3.61
C ARG A 779 -20.72 -8.39 -4.99
N GLU A 780 -21.52 -8.74 -5.99
CA GLU A 780 -21.06 -8.85 -7.38
C GLU A 780 -20.50 -7.51 -7.90
N MET A 781 -21.18 -6.40 -7.60
CA MET A 781 -20.85 -5.07 -8.12
C MET A 781 -19.85 -4.31 -7.25
N LEU A 782 -19.96 -4.41 -5.93
CA LEU A 782 -19.13 -3.68 -4.98
C LEU A 782 -17.99 -4.53 -4.39
N GLY A 783 -18.05 -5.85 -4.59
CA GLY A 783 -17.09 -6.81 -4.03
C GLY A 783 -17.35 -7.21 -2.59
N LEU A 784 -18.35 -6.61 -1.91
CA LEU A 784 -18.68 -6.80 -0.49
C LEU A 784 -20.12 -6.40 -0.20
N TYR A 785 -20.60 -6.71 1.01
CA TYR A 785 -21.93 -6.34 1.48
C TYR A 785 -21.91 -4.94 2.12
N VAL A 786 -22.70 -4.00 1.61
CA VAL A 786 -22.72 -2.59 2.07
C VAL A 786 -24.03 -2.24 2.74
N SER A 787 -25.18 -2.51 2.11
CA SER A 787 -26.49 -2.10 2.62
C SER A 787 -26.90 -2.84 3.88
N ASP A 788 -26.50 -4.11 3.98
CA ASP A 788 -26.79 -4.96 5.14
C ASP A 788 -25.78 -6.14 5.17
N HIS A 789 -25.71 -6.84 6.29
CA HIS A 789 -24.88 -8.04 6.41
C HIS A 789 -25.76 -9.29 6.36
N PRO A 790 -25.31 -10.40 5.72
CA PRO A 790 -26.08 -11.66 5.70
C PRO A 790 -26.44 -12.17 7.10
N LEU A 791 -25.64 -11.84 8.12
CA LEU A 791 -25.88 -12.17 9.51
C LEU A 791 -26.76 -11.17 10.27
N SER A 792 -27.16 -10.06 9.64
CA SER A 792 -28.03 -9.06 10.27
C SER A 792 -29.41 -9.64 10.53
N GLY A 793 -29.92 -9.47 11.73
CA GLY A 793 -31.13 -10.11 12.20
C GLY A 793 -30.93 -11.51 12.81
N MET A 794 -29.72 -12.08 12.72
CA MET A 794 -29.36 -13.39 13.27
C MET A 794 -28.56 -13.32 14.55
N GLN A 795 -28.48 -12.15 15.22
CA GLN A 795 -27.64 -11.94 16.40
C GLN A 795 -27.97 -12.92 17.52
N SER A 796 -29.25 -13.17 17.79
CA SER A 796 -29.69 -14.10 18.82
C SER A 796 -29.28 -15.54 18.51
N ILE A 797 -29.32 -15.93 17.23
CA ILE A 797 -28.90 -17.25 16.76
C ILE A 797 -27.39 -17.38 16.91
N LEU A 798 -26.63 -16.40 16.44
CA LEU A 798 -25.16 -16.39 16.55
C LEU A 798 -24.70 -16.46 18.00
N VAL A 799 -25.33 -15.72 18.91
CA VAL A 799 -25.03 -15.79 20.36
C VAL A 799 -25.29 -17.18 20.93
N SER A 800 -26.31 -17.88 20.46
CA SER A 800 -26.59 -19.26 20.91
C SER A 800 -25.61 -20.30 20.34
N LEU A 801 -24.95 -20.00 19.24
CA LEU A 801 -24.03 -20.90 18.55
C LEU A 801 -22.56 -20.69 18.96
N ARG A 802 -22.22 -19.64 19.71
CA ARG A 802 -20.86 -19.30 20.08
C ARG A 802 -20.68 -19.15 21.59
N GLU A 803 -19.49 -19.44 22.07
CA GLU A 803 -19.11 -19.16 23.46
C GLU A 803 -18.75 -17.67 23.64
N MET A 804 -18.15 -17.06 22.63
CA MET A 804 -17.82 -15.63 22.60
C MET A 804 -17.77 -15.10 21.17
N SER A 805 -17.83 -13.78 20.98
CA SER A 805 -17.62 -13.15 19.67
C SER A 805 -16.16 -13.26 19.22
N ILE A 806 -15.94 -13.17 17.90
CA ILE A 806 -14.59 -13.22 17.33
C ILE A 806 -13.76 -12.05 17.86
N ALA A 807 -14.34 -10.85 17.96
CA ALA A 807 -13.67 -9.69 18.54
C ALA A 807 -13.22 -9.95 19.98
N HIS A 808 -14.11 -10.48 20.82
CA HIS A 808 -13.82 -10.81 22.22
C HIS A 808 -12.75 -11.92 22.34
N LEU A 809 -12.76 -12.90 21.42
CA LEU A 809 -11.73 -13.93 21.35
C LEU A 809 -10.35 -13.30 21.06
N ILE A 810 -10.26 -12.43 20.08
CA ILE A 810 -9.01 -11.76 19.70
C ILE A 810 -8.48 -10.89 20.84
N ASP A 811 -9.33 -10.11 21.50
CA ASP A 811 -8.95 -9.25 22.63
C ASP A 811 -8.47 -10.05 23.85
N ARG A 812 -9.10 -11.17 24.14
CA ARG A 812 -8.72 -12.05 25.26
C ARG A 812 -7.58 -13.00 24.95
N ALA A 813 -7.27 -13.24 23.69
CA ALA A 813 -6.28 -14.25 23.30
C ALA A 813 -4.93 -14.05 23.98
N ALA A 814 -4.48 -12.80 24.22
CA ALA A 814 -3.22 -12.52 24.92
C ALA A 814 -3.14 -13.19 26.30
N ASN A 815 -4.28 -13.27 27.03
CA ASN A 815 -4.38 -13.80 28.38
C ASN A 815 -4.89 -15.26 28.44
N MET A 816 -5.21 -15.87 27.28
CA MET A 816 -5.66 -17.27 27.22
C MET A 816 -4.46 -18.21 27.12
N PRO A 817 -4.54 -19.44 27.68
CA PRO A 817 -3.57 -20.50 27.40
C PRO A 817 -3.53 -20.84 25.91
N ASP A 818 -2.34 -21.11 25.38
CA ASP A 818 -2.22 -21.62 24.01
C ASP A 818 -2.88 -23.01 23.92
N GLY A 819 -3.62 -23.25 22.81
CA GLY A 819 -4.38 -24.48 22.64
C GLY A 819 -5.72 -24.54 23.39
N GLN A 820 -6.18 -23.46 24.04
CA GLN A 820 -7.51 -23.40 24.64
C GLN A 820 -8.59 -23.61 23.57
N GLN A 821 -9.56 -24.49 23.89
CA GLN A 821 -10.72 -24.72 23.02
C GLN A 821 -11.76 -23.61 23.19
N VAL A 822 -12.24 -23.10 22.07
CA VAL A 822 -13.29 -22.08 22.00
C VAL A 822 -14.22 -22.38 20.82
N THR A 823 -15.50 -22.07 20.98
CA THR A 823 -16.51 -22.17 19.91
C THR A 823 -16.88 -20.79 19.41
N VAL A 824 -16.73 -20.58 18.11
CA VAL A 824 -17.12 -19.36 17.38
C VAL A 824 -18.15 -19.69 16.31
N ALA A 825 -18.94 -18.70 15.92
CA ALA A 825 -19.92 -18.84 14.83
C ALA A 825 -19.85 -17.59 13.95
N GLY A 826 -19.95 -17.79 12.65
CA GLY A 826 -19.89 -16.71 11.68
C GLY A 826 -20.14 -17.16 10.25
N LEU A 827 -19.99 -16.25 9.30
CA LEU A 827 -20.12 -16.48 7.87
C LEU A 827 -18.76 -16.80 7.27
N ILE A 828 -18.67 -17.81 6.42
CA ILE A 828 -17.45 -18.08 5.64
C ILE A 828 -17.30 -16.98 4.58
N THR A 829 -16.21 -16.21 4.65
CA THR A 829 -15.88 -15.15 3.68
C THR A 829 -14.82 -15.58 2.67
N ASN A 830 -13.92 -16.50 3.07
CA ASN A 830 -12.87 -17.02 2.19
C ASN A 830 -12.52 -18.48 2.52
N VAL A 831 -12.20 -19.27 1.48
CA VAL A 831 -11.74 -20.65 1.60
C VAL A 831 -10.50 -20.84 0.72
N ASP A 832 -9.33 -20.93 1.34
CA ASP A 832 -8.04 -21.21 0.68
C ASP A 832 -7.68 -22.68 0.87
N ARG A 833 -7.89 -23.49 -0.17
CA ARG A 833 -7.59 -24.92 -0.18
C ARG A 833 -6.13 -25.15 -0.56
N ARG A 834 -5.42 -25.91 0.26
CA ARG A 834 -3.98 -26.17 0.12
C ARG A 834 -3.67 -27.65 0.21
N MET A 835 -2.48 -28.02 -0.30
CA MET A 835 -1.91 -29.34 -0.11
C MET A 835 -0.70 -29.26 0.83
N SER A 836 -0.60 -30.16 1.78
CA SER A 836 0.57 -30.26 2.65
C SER A 836 1.76 -30.87 1.89
N LYS A 837 2.98 -30.72 2.40
CA LYS A 837 4.19 -31.36 1.84
C LYS A 837 4.07 -32.90 1.71
N LYS A 838 3.21 -33.53 2.50
CA LYS A 838 2.93 -34.98 2.48
C LYS A 838 1.77 -35.36 1.55
N GLY A 839 1.25 -34.43 0.76
CA GLY A 839 0.14 -34.69 -0.17
C GLY A 839 -1.24 -34.72 0.51
N ASN A 840 -1.37 -34.34 1.78
CA ASN A 840 -2.67 -34.28 2.46
C ASN A 840 -3.33 -32.93 2.22
N PRO A 841 -4.61 -32.89 1.80
CA PRO A 841 -5.34 -31.66 1.61
C PRO A 841 -5.71 -31.01 2.96
N TRP A 842 -5.74 -29.67 2.98
CA TRP A 842 -6.15 -28.86 4.11
C TRP A 842 -6.66 -27.50 3.64
N ALA A 843 -7.31 -26.74 4.52
CA ALA A 843 -7.78 -25.40 4.13
C ALA A 843 -7.55 -24.37 5.25
N ILE A 844 -7.38 -23.12 4.83
CA ILE A 844 -7.54 -21.94 5.67
C ILE A 844 -8.91 -21.34 5.32
N VAL A 845 -9.77 -21.26 6.32
CA VAL A 845 -11.11 -20.70 6.17
C VAL A 845 -11.20 -19.43 7.00
N THR A 846 -11.52 -18.32 6.36
CA THR A 846 -11.80 -17.07 7.09
C THR A 846 -13.28 -17.02 7.39
N ILE A 847 -13.62 -16.85 8.65
CA ILE A 847 -14.99 -16.62 9.11
C ILE A 847 -15.11 -15.22 9.70
N GLU A 848 -16.26 -14.60 9.49
CA GLU A 848 -16.61 -13.27 9.96
C GLU A 848 -17.90 -13.32 10.75
N ASP A 849 -17.93 -12.68 11.91
CA ASP A 849 -19.18 -12.36 12.62
C ASP A 849 -19.52 -10.87 12.39
N LEU A 850 -20.44 -10.31 13.16
CA LEU A 850 -20.82 -8.89 13.01
C LEU A 850 -19.77 -7.91 13.54
N GLU A 851 -18.75 -8.40 14.21
CA GLU A 851 -17.76 -7.58 14.94
C GLU A 851 -16.36 -7.71 14.34
N SER A 852 -15.94 -8.93 13.94
CA SER A 852 -14.56 -9.20 13.49
C SER A 852 -14.48 -10.48 12.65
N SER A 853 -13.29 -10.79 12.16
CA SER A 853 -12.99 -12.01 11.40
C SER A 853 -11.79 -12.77 11.99
N ILE A 854 -11.75 -14.10 11.79
CA ILE A 854 -10.66 -14.97 12.24
C ILE A 854 -10.37 -16.07 11.22
N GLN A 855 -9.10 -16.45 11.10
CA GLN A 855 -8.70 -17.59 10.28
C GLN A 855 -8.76 -18.90 11.06
N CYS A 856 -9.44 -19.90 10.48
CA CYS A 856 -9.57 -21.23 11.00
C CYS A 856 -8.87 -22.23 10.09
N MET A 857 -7.94 -23.01 10.62
CA MET A 857 -7.18 -24.00 9.87
C MET A 857 -7.82 -25.37 10.02
N PHE A 858 -8.12 -26.01 8.88
CA PHE A 858 -8.75 -27.34 8.81
C PHE A 858 -7.73 -28.36 8.32
N PHE A 859 -7.40 -29.36 9.15
CA PHE A 859 -6.45 -30.40 8.80
C PHE A 859 -7.06 -31.81 8.92
N GLY A 860 -6.54 -32.76 8.12
CA GLY A 860 -6.83 -34.20 8.23
C GLY A 860 -8.32 -34.52 8.23
N LYS A 861 -8.77 -35.32 9.18
CA LYS A 861 -10.15 -35.82 9.24
C LYS A 861 -11.21 -34.70 9.37
N VAL A 862 -10.88 -33.59 10.07
CA VAL A 862 -11.78 -32.44 10.18
C VAL A 862 -11.97 -31.77 8.83
N TYR A 863 -10.90 -31.64 8.03
CA TYR A 863 -10.98 -31.12 6.68
C TYR A 863 -11.80 -32.05 5.75
N GLU A 864 -11.54 -33.37 5.81
CA GLU A 864 -12.26 -34.35 4.98
C GLU A 864 -13.77 -34.29 5.21
N THR A 865 -14.18 -34.14 6.47
CA THR A 865 -15.61 -34.02 6.84
C THR A 865 -16.21 -32.68 6.42
N ALA A 866 -15.48 -31.59 6.61
CA ALA A 866 -15.97 -30.23 6.35
C ALA A 866 -15.90 -29.84 4.84
N ALA A 867 -14.97 -30.41 4.07
CA ALA A 867 -14.66 -29.99 2.69
C ALA A 867 -15.86 -29.83 1.74
N PRO A 868 -16.89 -30.68 1.78
CA PRO A 868 -18.09 -30.52 0.93
C PRO A 868 -18.91 -29.27 1.27
N GLU A 869 -18.90 -28.85 2.52
CA GLU A 869 -19.71 -27.73 3.06
C GLU A 869 -18.90 -26.44 3.24
N LEU A 870 -17.57 -26.46 3.02
CA LEU A 870 -16.72 -25.28 3.02
C LEU A 870 -16.96 -24.46 1.75
N ALA A 871 -18.03 -23.69 1.77
CA ALA A 871 -18.36 -22.73 0.71
C ALA A 871 -18.49 -21.32 1.28
N VAL A 872 -18.10 -20.34 0.49
CA VAL A 872 -18.29 -18.92 0.83
C VAL A 872 -19.80 -18.67 1.03
N ASP A 873 -20.16 -17.77 1.92
CA ASP A 873 -21.53 -17.41 2.31
C ASP A 873 -22.30 -18.52 3.10
N THR A 874 -21.59 -19.50 3.63
CA THR A 874 -22.16 -20.48 4.54
C THR A 874 -21.98 -20.00 5.98
N VAL A 875 -23.09 -19.98 6.76
CA VAL A 875 -23.04 -19.73 8.20
C VAL A 875 -22.59 -21.02 8.91
N VAL A 876 -21.56 -20.90 9.73
CA VAL A 876 -20.93 -22.06 10.35
C VAL A 876 -20.67 -21.84 11.83
N GLN A 877 -20.64 -22.95 12.56
CA GLN A 877 -20.13 -23.04 13.91
C GLN A 877 -18.83 -23.85 13.90
N ILE A 878 -17.78 -23.28 14.43
CA ILE A 878 -16.45 -23.90 14.49
C ILE A 878 -16.00 -23.97 15.95
N ARG A 879 -15.69 -25.15 16.41
CA ARG A 879 -14.97 -25.36 17.64
C ARG A 879 -13.51 -25.64 17.32
N GLY A 880 -12.59 -24.97 17.98
CA GLY A 880 -11.18 -25.10 17.67
C GLY A 880 -10.26 -24.67 18.80
N GLN A 881 -8.99 -25.02 18.64
CA GLN A 881 -7.92 -24.61 19.54
C GLN A 881 -7.38 -23.26 19.08
N VAL A 882 -7.27 -22.32 20.00
CA VAL A 882 -6.67 -21.01 19.76
C VAL A 882 -5.17 -21.21 19.59
N GLU A 883 -4.63 -20.77 18.45
CA GLU A 883 -3.20 -20.76 18.16
C GLU A 883 -2.72 -19.32 18.07
N LYS A 884 -1.60 -19.04 18.72
CA LYS A 884 -0.94 -17.73 18.70
C LYS A 884 0.38 -17.89 17.97
N ARG A 885 0.57 -17.15 16.89
CA ARG A 885 1.84 -17.08 16.16
C ARG A 885 2.20 -15.63 15.96
N ASP A 886 3.34 -15.20 16.47
CA ASP A 886 3.91 -13.87 16.25
C ASP A 886 2.92 -12.69 16.42
N GLU A 887 1.99 -12.73 17.34
CA GLU A 887 0.92 -11.74 17.59
C GLU A 887 -0.35 -11.90 16.74
N THR A 888 -0.44 -12.88 15.86
CA THR A 888 -1.69 -13.21 15.16
C THR A 888 -2.44 -14.31 15.92
N VAL A 889 -3.76 -14.10 16.04
CA VAL A 889 -4.67 -15.09 16.63
C VAL A 889 -5.35 -15.85 15.50
N SER A 890 -5.23 -17.17 15.54
CA SER A 890 -5.90 -18.07 14.60
C SER A 890 -6.49 -19.26 15.37
N MET A 891 -7.30 -20.07 14.72
CA MET A 891 -7.87 -21.26 15.32
C MET A 891 -7.52 -22.49 14.51
N ARG A 892 -7.20 -23.58 15.19
CA ARG A 892 -7.17 -24.90 14.57
C ARG A 892 -8.52 -25.58 14.81
N ALA A 893 -9.31 -25.78 13.76
CA ALA A 893 -10.61 -26.40 13.85
C ALA A 893 -10.50 -27.85 14.34
N THR A 894 -11.33 -28.19 15.31
CA THR A 894 -11.50 -29.56 15.86
C THR A 894 -12.87 -30.12 15.55
N GLU A 895 -13.89 -29.26 15.46
CA GLU A 895 -15.25 -29.62 15.09
C GLU A 895 -15.81 -28.54 14.13
N PHE A 896 -16.64 -28.96 13.21
CA PHE A 896 -17.30 -28.11 12.22
C PHE A 896 -18.78 -28.53 12.11
N ASN A 897 -19.65 -27.54 12.09
CA ASN A 897 -21.09 -27.75 11.92
C ASN A 897 -21.70 -26.61 11.11
N VAL A 898 -22.59 -26.96 10.19
CA VAL A 898 -23.47 -26.00 9.48
C VAL A 898 -24.82 -26.02 10.19
N PRO A 899 -25.15 -25.02 11.02
CA PRO A 899 -26.40 -25.01 11.77
C PRO A 899 -27.60 -24.87 10.85
N THR A 900 -28.66 -25.62 11.12
CA THR A 900 -29.93 -25.42 10.45
C THR A 900 -30.55 -24.12 10.98
N LEU A 901 -30.57 -23.08 10.12
CA LEU A 901 -31.08 -21.76 10.44
C LEU A 901 -32.59 -21.75 10.25
N GLU A 902 -33.34 -22.49 11.07
CA GLU A 902 -34.78 -22.28 11.16
C GLU A 902 -35.03 -20.99 11.94
N ALA A 903 -35.78 -20.09 11.32
CA ALA A 903 -36.10 -18.80 11.92
C ALA A 903 -36.79 -19.01 13.28
N GLN A 904 -36.06 -18.68 14.36
CA GLN A 904 -36.67 -18.57 15.71
C GLN A 904 -37.57 -17.30 15.82
N ASP A 905 -37.76 -16.59 14.73
CA ASP A 905 -38.50 -15.33 14.67
C ASP A 905 -40.00 -15.46 14.85
N GLU A 906 -40.55 -16.67 14.95
CA GLU A 906 -41.99 -16.89 15.10
C GLU A 906 -42.40 -17.33 16.52
N LYS A 907 -41.49 -17.46 17.48
CA LYS A 907 -41.92 -17.74 18.87
C LYS A 907 -42.67 -16.54 19.44
N PRO A 908 -43.89 -16.73 19.95
CA PRO A 908 -44.66 -15.66 20.51
C PRO A 908 -43.95 -15.00 21.70
N VAL A 909 -44.07 -13.68 21.81
CA VAL A 909 -43.64 -12.95 23.02
C VAL A 909 -44.71 -13.17 24.08
N THR A 910 -44.38 -13.86 25.17
CA THR A 910 -45.36 -14.13 26.24
C THR A 910 -45.05 -13.20 27.41
N ILE A 911 -46.04 -12.36 27.76
CA ILE A 911 -45.99 -11.46 28.90
C ILE A 911 -46.76 -12.12 30.05
N MET A 912 -46.13 -12.28 31.20
CA MET A 912 -46.74 -12.98 32.35
C MET A 912 -47.08 -11.96 33.46
N LEU A 913 -48.32 -11.84 33.80
CA LEU A 913 -48.75 -10.82 34.77
C LEU A 913 -49.81 -11.43 35.74
N PRO A 914 -49.85 -11.04 37.04
CA PRO A 914 -50.98 -11.28 37.90
C PRO A 914 -52.12 -10.36 37.44
N PRO A 915 -53.41 -10.81 37.61
CA PRO A 915 -54.58 -10.05 37.15
C PRO A 915 -54.73 -8.67 37.77
N ILE A 916 -54.20 -8.48 38.96
CA ILE A 916 -54.20 -7.21 39.70
C ILE A 916 -53.26 -6.17 39.10
N ALA A 917 -52.30 -6.57 38.25
CA ALA A 917 -51.34 -5.68 37.62
C ALA A 917 -51.91 -4.94 36.37
N LEU A 918 -53.12 -5.21 35.94
CA LEU A 918 -53.77 -4.65 34.75
C LEU A 918 -54.92 -3.75 35.12
N ASP A 919 -54.69 -2.45 34.96
CA ASP A 919 -55.76 -1.45 34.87
C ASP A 919 -55.85 -0.92 33.43
N GLN A 920 -56.80 -0.01 33.17
CA GLN A 920 -57.07 0.59 31.87
C GLN A 920 -55.85 1.39 31.35
N SER A 921 -55.07 1.99 32.24
CA SER A 921 -53.87 2.76 31.90
C SER A 921 -52.74 1.81 31.45
N HIS A 922 -52.50 0.73 32.16
CA HIS A 922 -51.45 -0.27 31.79
C HIS A 922 -51.78 -0.96 30.46
N VAL A 923 -53.06 -1.21 30.17
CA VAL A 923 -53.48 -1.78 28.88
C VAL A 923 -53.22 -0.82 27.73
N GLN A 924 -53.48 0.48 27.93
CA GLN A 924 -53.21 1.50 26.92
C GLN A 924 -51.71 1.68 26.67
N GLN A 925 -50.90 1.73 27.72
CA GLN A 925 -49.43 1.83 27.62
C GLN A 925 -48.83 0.62 26.97
N LEU A 926 -49.28 -0.58 27.31
CA LEU A 926 -48.84 -1.83 26.65
C LEU A 926 -49.21 -1.80 25.16
N GLY A 927 -50.44 -1.37 24.82
CA GLY A 927 -50.85 -1.21 23.40
C GLY A 927 -49.95 -0.25 22.62
N GLN A 928 -49.52 0.86 23.25
CA GLN A 928 -48.57 1.81 22.67
C GLN A 928 -47.18 1.20 22.50
N ILE A 929 -46.64 0.52 23.50
CA ILE A 929 -45.34 -0.16 23.43
C ILE A 929 -45.35 -1.19 22.28
N LEU A 930 -46.37 -2.07 22.22
CA LEU A 930 -46.47 -3.06 21.16
C LEU A 930 -46.58 -2.41 19.76
N SER A 931 -47.27 -1.30 19.64
CA SER A 931 -47.42 -0.56 18.36
C SER A 931 -46.14 0.14 17.93
N ASN A 932 -45.24 0.48 18.84
CA ASN A 932 -43.96 1.14 18.55
C ASN A 932 -42.88 0.09 18.10
N HIS A 933 -43.14 -1.18 18.29
CA HIS A 933 -42.20 -2.26 17.95
C HIS A 933 -42.80 -3.27 16.96
N PRO A 934 -43.28 -2.86 15.77
CA PRO A 934 -43.95 -3.77 14.84
C PRO A 934 -43.00 -4.86 14.30
N GLY A 935 -43.50 -6.09 14.18
CA GLY A 935 -42.70 -7.23 13.74
C GLY A 935 -43.52 -8.52 13.53
N PRO A 936 -42.87 -9.65 13.23
CA PRO A 936 -43.56 -10.88 12.86
C PRO A 936 -44.10 -11.68 14.05
N CYS A 937 -43.62 -11.45 15.29
CA CYS A 937 -43.93 -12.30 16.41
C CYS A 937 -45.29 -12.01 17.03
N GLU A 938 -46.08 -13.06 17.26
CA GLU A 938 -47.33 -13.03 18.02
C GLU A 938 -47.09 -12.63 19.50
N VAL A 939 -47.95 -11.81 20.08
CA VAL A 939 -47.89 -11.44 21.48
C VAL A 939 -48.98 -12.18 22.26
N LYS A 940 -48.57 -12.81 23.34
CA LYS A 940 -49.44 -13.52 24.30
C LYS A 940 -49.33 -12.91 25.70
N LEU A 941 -50.47 -12.68 26.32
CA LEU A 941 -50.56 -12.22 27.69
C LEU A 941 -51.07 -13.38 28.56
N ALA A 942 -50.21 -13.86 29.46
CA ALA A 942 -50.55 -14.89 30.41
C ALA A 942 -50.92 -14.28 31.77
N LEU A 943 -52.18 -14.29 32.14
CA LEU A 943 -52.70 -13.83 33.46
C LEU A 943 -52.64 -14.97 34.45
N MET A 944 -51.77 -14.81 35.47
CA MET A 944 -51.50 -15.85 36.46
C MET A 944 -52.38 -15.70 37.70
N ASP A 945 -53.23 -16.70 37.98
CA ASP A 945 -54.01 -16.68 39.24
C ASP A 945 -53.16 -17.05 40.49
N ASP A 946 -53.73 -16.84 41.70
CA ASP A 946 -53.03 -17.15 42.97
C ASP A 946 -52.69 -18.62 43.19
N LYS A 947 -53.16 -19.50 42.31
CA LYS A 947 -52.89 -20.94 42.30
C LYS A 947 -51.87 -21.37 41.24
N GLY A 948 -51.34 -20.42 40.47
CA GLY A 948 -50.38 -20.70 39.42
C GLY A 948 -50.97 -21.15 38.07
N ASN A 949 -52.29 -21.04 37.86
CA ASN A 949 -52.89 -21.30 36.55
C ASN A 949 -52.83 -20.05 35.68
N ALA A 950 -52.52 -20.23 34.39
CA ALA A 950 -52.43 -19.11 33.45
C ALA A 950 -53.65 -19.10 32.52
N LYS A 951 -54.30 -17.95 32.42
CA LYS A 951 -55.24 -17.64 31.34
C LYS A 951 -54.52 -16.87 30.28
N VAL A 952 -54.32 -17.47 29.09
CA VAL A 952 -53.56 -16.85 27.98
C VAL A 952 -54.53 -16.14 27.05
N LEU A 953 -54.26 -14.87 26.80
CA LEU A 953 -54.93 -14.04 25.79
C LEU A 953 -53.93 -13.78 24.65
N THR A 954 -54.35 -13.89 23.40
CA THR A 954 -53.53 -13.57 22.22
C THR A 954 -53.97 -12.23 21.70
N PHE A 955 -52.98 -11.34 21.43
CA PHE A 955 -53.25 -10.06 20.82
C PHE A 955 -53.50 -10.23 19.32
N GLY A 956 -54.33 -9.37 18.70
CA GLY A 956 -54.60 -9.40 17.29
C GLY A 956 -53.40 -8.96 16.43
N ASP A 957 -53.42 -9.26 15.12
CA ASP A 957 -52.28 -9.09 14.20
C ASP A 957 -51.66 -7.70 14.17
N ARG A 958 -52.43 -6.65 14.47
CA ARG A 958 -51.92 -5.28 14.57
C ARG A 958 -50.93 -5.03 15.68
N PHE A 959 -50.80 -5.97 16.64
CA PHE A 959 -49.90 -5.91 17.80
C PHE A 959 -48.78 -6.98 17.71
N ARG A 960 -48.54 -7.51 16.52
CA ARG A 960 -47.35 -8.34 16.30
C ARG A 960 -46.10 -7.49 16.46
N VAL A 961 -45.06 -8.04 17.10
CA VAL A 961 -43.88 -7.27 17.50
C VAL A 961 -42.58 -7.91 17.03
N ARG A 962 -41.55 -7.11 16.99
CA ARG A 962 -40.17 -7.57 16.83
C ARG A 962 -39.59 -7.88 18.21
N ARG A 963 -38.96 -9.04 18.38
CA ARG A 963 -38.28 -9.42 19.62
C ARG A 963 -36.93 -8.72 19.74
N ASP A 964 -36.88 -7.51 20.26
CA ASP A 964 -35.66 -6.74 20.50
C ASP A 964 -35.48 -6.37 21.98
N THR A 965 -34.27 -5.98 22.34
CA THR A 965 -33.92 -5.58 23.72
C THR A 965 -34.70 -4.35 24.20
N SER A 966 -35.07 -3.46 23.28
CA SER A 966 -35.83 -2.25 23.60
C SER A 966 -37.26 -2.59 24.01
N LEU A 967 -37.97 -3.42 23.23
CA LEU A 967 -39.30 -3.94 23.58
C LEU A 967 -39.29 -4.62 24.96
N PHE A 968 -38.29 -5.51 25.19
CA PHE A 968 -38.21 -6.20 26.46
C PHE A 968 -37.88 -5.28 27.64
N ALA A 969 -37.07 -4.27 27.43
CA ALA A 969 -36.79 -3.26 28.45
C ALA A 969 -38.05 -2.44 28.80
N GLU A 970 -38.78 -1.96 27.80
CA GLU A 970 -40.01 -1.20 27.99
C GLU A 970 -41.10 -2.03 28.71
N ILE A 971 -41.30 -3.30 28.34
CA ILE A 971 -42.20 -4.21 29.03
C ILE A 971 -41.77 -4.42 30.49
N LYS A 972 -40.48 -4.61 30.76
CA LYS A 972 -39.95 -4.77 32.11
C LYS A 972 -40.07 -3.49 32.96
N ILE A 973 -39.94 -2.34 32.36
CA ILE A 973 -40.15 -1.06 33.02
C ILE A 973 -41.63 -0.92 33.45
N LEU A 974 -42.53 -1.29 32.55
CA LEU A 974 -43.97 -1.15 32.82
C LEU A 974 -44.49 -2.15 33.84
N PHE A 975 -44.04 -3.43 33.77
CA PHE A 975 -44.64 -4.51 34.58
C PHE A 975 -43.62 -5.21 35.51
N GLY A 976 -42.37 -4.78 35.54
CA GLY A 976 -41.32 -5.36 36.37
C GLY A 976 -40.58 -6.51 35.74
N PRO A 977 -39.40 -6.89 36.31
CA PRO A 977 -38.48 -7.88 35.70
C PRO A 977 -39.07 -9.28 35.49
N SER A 978 -40.04 -9.67 36.26
CA SER A 978 -40.71 -10.99 36.21
C SER A 978 -41.80 -11.09 35.13
N SER A 979 -42.12 -10.01 34.43
CA SER A 979 -43.16 -9.95 33.38
C SER A 979 -42.82 -10.74 32.12
N LEU A 980 -41.56 -11.04 31.90
CA LEU A 980 -41.09 -11.86 30.79
C LEU A 980 -40.37 -13.08 31.30
N PRO A 981 -40.73 -14.29 30.83
CA PRO A 981 -40.02 -15.51 31.24
C PRO A 981 -38.56 -15.43 30.87
N LEU A 982 -37.67 -15.89 31.71
CA LEU A 982 -36.26 -16.08 31.42
C LEU A 982 -36.18 -17.12 30.27
N GLY A 983 -35.99 -16.64 29.01
CA GLY A 983 -35.85 -17.47 27.84
C GLY A 983 -34.44 -17.91 27.61
#